data_1ff8ed4b3e932b26cbb37cd383c49615
#
_entry.id   1ff8ed4b3e932b26cbb37cd383c49615
#
_cell.length_a   1.000
_cell.length_b   1.000
_cell.length_c   1.000
_cell.angle_alpha   90.00
_cell.angle_beta   90.00
_cell.angle_gamma   90.00
#
_symmetry.space_group_name_H-M   'P 1'
#
loop_
_entity.id
_entity.type
_entity.pdbx_description
1 polymer ?
#
loop_
_entity_poly.entity_id
_entity_poly.type
_entity_poly.pdbx_seq_one_letter_code
_entity_poly.pdbx_strand_id
1 'polypeptide(L)'
;MRHAIIAAALSHERRSYRRMTARFAAASATLILCTIGAAATELPLQEVVLSTSGLAQFTYSGAAAAGDRLELSVRLDQVDDVLKSLTVFDREGAVGAVTLPGKAPLQELFRDLSFGAEALNSPAALLNALVGSEIEIEGKVNARGRVFRVDEERTRLPDNGGEITRHRLTLLTDKGLVQAVLEDVSALRFTDPQTNAQISRALAGLAQNHVKDRRAIAIDVLGQGSRPVGFSYVVAAPVWKTTYRLVLPKDGDTARLQGWGVVENLSGSDWNDVDLTLVSGNPVALKQPLYTAFYVDRPEIPVTSSVRLVPQKDEAGAQRPSPARFAGSAPAPQQDFVARGNASAQMLAAASAAKFNEPMGTAANAALSEEASTQVLFRFPTKVSLAAGSTMMVPFVDRTIAATRTWLYQPETNASHPLAAVRLRNDGDSVLPPGLITSFDGGSDGGVNYAGDAQLPLTPKDATKFITFALDGKTDIRREDRGTKQTSLGKIVNGVLTLTVRTQHNFDYEITPPPDEDREIVVEEARGDGWKPVAETTGVEETPAWIRYKVSAPRGRATKATLALERVARETIALSTLAPEQVLATITGLENASPALKDAATKLGALVADLDSAIAQRAKLAAEAKQIADDQTRIRQNLAAVGQGSDLGRRYIDTLRTQEDRLAAIATADKAIASDAAAKRKAAEDLAKTLSL
;
A
#
# COMPACT_ATOMS: atom_id res chain seq x y z
N MET A 1 58.70 -42.47 80.92
CA MET A 1 59.20 -42.27 79.52
C MET A 1 58.77 -43.37 78.52
N ARG A 2 57.90 -44.31 78.82
CA ARG A 2 57.48 -45.40 77.89
C ARG A 2 56.07 -45.23 77.30
N HIS A 3 55.29 -44.23 77.73
CA HIS A 3 53.93 -44.03 77.21
C HIS A 3 53.83 -42.86 76.15
N ALA A 4 54.88 -42.06 75.91
CA ALA A 4 54.86 -40.99 74.91
C ALA A 4 55.24 -41.39 73.48
N ILE A 5 55.89 -42.56 73.28
CA ILE A 5 56.40 -43.03 71.99
C ILE A 5 55.30 -43.82 71.21
N ILE A 6 54.34 -44.43 71.86
CA ILE A 6 53.27 -45.26 71.18
C ILE A 6 52.17 -44.29 70.64
N ALA A 7 51.94 -43.15 71.24
CA ALA A 7 50.95 -42.15 70.74
C ALA A 7 51.38 -41.39 69.47
N ALA A 8 52.73 -41.26 69.23
CA ALA A 8 53.25 -40.60 68.04
C ALA A 8 53.23 -41.49 66.78
N ALA A 9 53.35 -42.86 66.95
CA ALA A 9 53.33 -43.80 65.81
C ALA A 9 51.90 -43.95 65.21
N LEU A 10 50.86 -43.95 66.04
CA LEU A 10 49.46 -44.12 65.64
C LEU A 10 48.88 -42.81 65.00
N SER A 11 49.45 -41.66 65.27
CA SER A 11 49.03 -40.38 64.64
C SER A 11 49.57 -40.23 63.22
N HIS A 12 50.71 -40.87 62.90
CA HIS A 12 51.31 -40.75 61.56
C HIS A 12 50.64 -41.65 60.54
N GLU A 13 50.14 -42.83 60.90
CA GLU A 13 49.42 -43.77 60.03
C GLU A 13 47.99 -43.21 59.67
N ARG A 14 47.30 -42.59 60.63
CA ARG A 14 45.99 -41.99 60.35
C ARG A 14 46.06 -40.73 59.43
N ARG A 15 47.17 -40.04 59.39
CA ARG A 15 47.39 -38.91 58.46
C ARG A 15 47.71 -39.35 57.05
N SER A 16 48.36 -40.48 56.83
CA SER A 16 48.66 -41.01 55.49
C SER A 16 47.40 -41.57 54.83
N TYR A 17 46.50 -42.27 55.54
CA TYR A 17 45.24 -42.76 55.02
C TYR A 17 44.24 -41.67 54.67
N ARG A 18 44.19 -40.57 55.44
CA ARG A 18 43.32 -39.41 55.10
C ARG A 18 43.82 -38.62 53.90
N ARG A 19 45.10 -38.62 53.58
CA ARG A 19 45.62 -37.96 52.38
C ARG A 19 45.49 -38.81 51.13
N MET A 20 45.39 -40.10 51.24
CA MET A 20 45.22 -41.03 50.12
C MET A 20 43.72 -41.12 49.70
N THR A 21 42.79 -41.11 50.64
CA THR A 21 41.33 -41.06 50.35
C THR A 21 40.88 -39.70 49.82
N ALA A 22 41.52 -38.57 50.25
CA ALA A 22 41.24 -37.24 49.71
C ALA A 22 41.74 -37.04 48.26
N ARG A 23 42.78 -37.72 47.83
CA ARG A 23 43.28 -37.67 46.44
C ARG A 23 42.49 -38.54 45.48
N PHE A 24 41.86 -39.64 45.90
CA PHE A 24 40.94 -40.44 45.07
C PHE A 24 39.56 -39.81 44.95
N ALA A 25 39.04 -39.11 45.98
CA ALA A 25 37.81 -38.35 45.90
C ALA A 25 37.93 -37.11 45.01
N ALA A 26 39.11 -36.43 44.97
CA ALA A 26 39.34 -35.29 44.08
C ALA A 26 39.54 -35.71 42.61
N ALA A 27 40.08 -36.91 42.31
CA ALA A 27 40.22 -37.41 40.94
C ALA A 27 38.91 -37.94 40.35
N SER A 28 37.95 -38.45 41.16
CA SER A 28 36.62 -38.85 40.70
C SER A 28 35.64 -37.67 40.53
N ALA A 29 35.86 -36.53 41.20
CA ALA A 29 35.04 -35.31 41.02
C ALA A 29 35.40 -34.53 39.75
N THR A 30 36.60 -34.73 39.19
CA THR A 30 37.08 -33.99 37.98
C THR A 30 36.66 -34.67 36.67
N LEU A 31 36.09 -35.88 36.70
CA LEU A 31 35.72 -36.64 35.49
C LEU A 31 34.22 -36.61 35.18
N ILE A 32 33.40 -35.89 35.97
CA ILE A 32 31.95 -35.74 35.72
C ILE A 32 31.60 -34.34 35.14
N LEU A 33 32.58 -33.50 34.88
CA LEU A 33 32.35 -32.11 34.45
C LEU A 33 32.51 -31.85 32.95
N CYS A 34 32.41 -32.86 32.09
CA CYS A 34 32.63 -32.67 30.65
C CYS A 34 31.54 -33.23 29.72
N THR A 35 30.29 -33.29 30.19
CA THR A 35 29.15 -33.44 29.25
C THR A 35 27.95 -32.62 29.69
N ILE A 36 28.16 -31.32 29.92
CA ILE A 36 27.04 -30.40 29.84
C ILE A 36 26.90 -30.14 28.34
N GLY A 37 26.02 -30.89 27.69
CA GLY A 37 25.56 -30.50 26.37
C GLY A 37 25.10 -29.04 26.45
N ALA A 38 25.51 -28.20 25.52
CA ALA A 38 25.09 -26.83 25.44
C ALA A 38 23.56 -26.76 25.58
N ALA A 39 23.08 -26.35 26.74
CA ALA A 39 21.66 -26.15 26.97
C ALA A 39 21.21 -24.98 26.05
N ALA A 40 20.14 -25.16 25.31
CA ALA A 40 19.54 -24.09 24.54
C ALA A 40 19.10 -23.01 25.54
N THR A 41 19.65 -21.80 25.40
CA THR A 41 19.34 -20.67 26.26
C THR A 41 18.32 -19.78 25.57
N GLU A 42 17.10 -19.70 26.12
CA GLU A 42 16.09 -18.74 25.67
C GLU A 42 16.31 -17.41 26.38
N LEU A 43 16.44 -16.32 25.61
CA LEU A 43 16.50 -14.98 26.18
C LEU A 43 15.10 -14.40 26.37
N PRO A 44 14.86 -13.63 27.46
CA PRO A 44 13.58 -12.98 27.67
C PRO A 44 13.35 -11.84 26.65
N LEU A 45 12.10 -11.68 26.20
CA LEU A 45 11.65 -10.55 25.41
C LEU A 45 11.67 -9.29 26.29
N GLN A 46 12.36 -8.25 25.84
CA GLN A 46 12.50 -7.00 26.59
C GLN A 46 11.70 -5.86 25.99
N GLU A 47 11.67 -5.76 24.65
CA GLU A 47 11.06 -4.66 23.95
C GLU A 47 10.23 -5.13 22.75
N VAL A 48 9.08 -4.50 22.59
CA VAL A 48 8.18 -4.68 21.43
C VAL A 48 7.89 -3.32 20.81
N VAL A 49 8.23 -3.17 19.54
CA VAL A 49 7.92 -1.97 18.75
C VAL A 49 6.91 -2.35 17.67
N LEU A 50 5.73 -1.75 17.68
CA LEU A 50 4.66 -2.01 16.71
C LEU A 50 4.45 -0.81 15.81
N SER A 51 4.42 -1.04 14.48
CA SER A 51 4.21 0.03 13.50
C SER A 51 2.82 -0.03 12.86
N THR A 52 2.29 1.14 12.49
CA THR A 52 1.09 1.25 11.65
C THR A 52 1.28 0.69 10.23
N SER A 53 2.51 0.39 9.83
CA SER A 53 2.81 -0.29 8.55
C SER A 53 2.64 -1.81 8.57
N GLY A 54 2.20 -2.40 9.71
CA GLY A 54 2.05 -3.85 9.85
C GLY A 54 3.36 -4.58 10.09
N LEU A 55 4.31 -3.92 10.76
CA LEU A 55 5.59 -4.48 11.17
C LEU A 55 5.73 -4.43 12.67
N ALA A 56 6.40 -5.44 13.24
CA ALA A 56 6.84 -5.44 14.63
C ALA A 56 8.33 -5.74 14.71
N GLN A 57 9.02 -5.03 15.58
CA GLN A 57 10.37 -5.37 16.02
C GLN A 57 10.29 -5.97 17.42
N PHE A 58 10.94 -7.11 17.60
CA PHE A 58 11.09 -7.77 18.89
C PHE A 58 12.56 -7.76 19.29
N THR A 59 12.84 -7.33 20.51
CA THR A 59 14.21 -7.27 21.06
C THR A 59 14.28 -8.17 22.29
N TYR A 60 15.18 -9.13 22.23
CA TYR A 60 15.48 -10.06 23.31
C TYR A 60 16.85 -9.76 23.88
N SER A 61 16.99 -9.79 25.20
CA SER A 61 18.30 -9.65 25.83
C SER A 61 18.38 -10.32 27.20
N GLY A 62 19.56 -10.83 27.53
CA GLY A 62 19.83 -11.53 28.77
C GLY A 62 21.30 -11.88 28.90
N ALA A 63 21.65 -12.63 29.94
CA ALA A 63 23.01 -13.15 30.11
C ALA A 63 23.18 -14.46 29.34
N ALA A 64 24.27 -14.57 28.57
CA ALA A 64 24.69 -15.81 27.92
C ALA A 64 26.18 -16.04 28.12
N ALA A 65 26.57 -17.30 28.21
CA ALA A 65 27.96 -17.71 28.34
C ALA A 65 28.60 -18.06 26.99
N ALA A 66 29.91 -18.05 26.94
CA ALA A 66 30.64 -18.53 25.76
C ALA A 66 30.36 -20.02 25.50
N GLY A 67 29.99 -20.32 24.26
CA GLY A 67 29.58 -21.67 23.86
C GLY A 67 28.10 -21.98 24.04
N ASP A 68 27.33 -21.04 24.61
CA ASP A 68 25.87 -21.15 24.64
C ASP A 68 25.31 -21.04 23.23
N ARG A 69 24.20 -21.73 23.03
CA ARG A 69 23.39 -21.62 21.81
C ARG A 69 22.09 -20.95 22.15
N LEU A 70 21.89 -19.74 21.65
CA LEU A 70 20.60 -19.05 21.78
C LEU A 70 19.61 -19.65 20.82
N GLU A 71 18.40 -19.92 21.28
CA GLU A 71 17.32 -20.47 20.47
C GLU A 71 16.17 -19.47 20.33
N LEU A 72 15.79 -19.22 19.07
CA LEU A 72 14.67 -18.37 18.70
C LEU A 72 13.65 -19.19 17.90
N SER A 73 12.46 -19.40 18.46
CA SER A 73 11.36 -20.08 17.78
C SER A 73 10.52 -19.09 16.99
N VAL A 74 10.54 -19.18 15.66
CA VAL A 74 9.78 -18.30 14.75
C VAL A 74 8.76 -19.07 13.92
N ARG A 75 7.68 -18.40 13.52
CA ARG A 75 6.69 -18.98 12.61
C ARG A 75 7.30 -19.13 11.22
N LEU A 76 6.88 -20.20 10.51
CA LEU A 76 7.41 -20.53 9.19
C LEU A 76 7.21 -19.39 8.17
N ASP A 77 6.08 -18.67 8.24
CA ASP A 77 5.75 -17.54 7.37
C ASP A 77 6.57 -16.26 7.66
N GLN A 78 7.25 -16.20 8.81
CA GLN A 78 8.09 -15.09 9.26
C GLN A 78 9.59 -15.32 9.08
N VAL A 79 10.00 -16.56 8.72
CA VAL A 79 11.43 -16.91 8.61
C VAL A 79 12.18 -16.01 7.64
N ASP A 80 11.59 -15.68 6.49
CA ASP A 80 12.21 -14.79 5.51
C ASP A 80 12.48 -13.39 6.08
N ASP A 81 11.53 -12.86 6.86
CA ASP A 81 11.66 -11.55 7.51
C ASP A 81 12.73 -11.57 8.61
N VAL A 82 12.79 -12.66 9.40
CA VAL A 82 13.83 -12.84 10.43
C VAL A 82 15.20 -12.92 9.77
N LEU A 83 15.39 -13.76 8.74
CA LEU A 83 16.66 -13.89 8.03
C LEU A 83 17.15 -12.55 7.44
N LYS A 84 16.23 -11.71 7.00
CA LYS A 84 16.53 -10.37 6.46
C LYS A 84 16.94 -9.39 7.54
N SER A 85 16.36 -9.47 8.75
CA SER A 85 16.41 -8.41 9.76
C SER A 85 17.08 -8.78 11.07
N LEU A 86 17.43 -10.04 11.28
CA LEU A 86 18.04 -10.50 12.52
C LEU A 86 19.37 -9.77 12.76
N THR A 87 19.42 -9.06 13.88
CA THR A 87 20.61 -8.33 14.34
C THR A 87 20.96 -8.84 15.74
N VAL A 88 22.22 -9.22 15.95
CA VAL A 88 22.69 -9.72 17.24
C VAL A 88 23.60 -8.66 17.89
N PHE A 89 23.38 -8.41 19.16
CA PHE A 89 24.12 -7.43 19.97
C PHE A 89 24.98 -8.18 20.99
N ASP A 90 26.28 -8.12 20.80
CA ASP A 90 27.29 -8.64 21.72
C ASP A 90 28.49 -7.68 21.71
N ARG A 91 28.67 -6.94 22.83
CA ARG A 91 29.72 -5.91 22.93
C ARG A 91 31.09 -6.45 23.24
N GLU A 92 31.17 -7.63 23.84
CA GLU A 92 32.42 -8.20 24.40
C GLU A 92 32.83 -9.51 23.71
N GLY A 93 32.05 -9.99 22.78
CA GLY A 93 32.28 -11.24 22.07
C GLY A 93 32.06 -11.13 20.57
N ALA A 94 31.89 -12.27 19.94
CA ALA A 94 31.56 -12.37 18.53
C ALA A 94 30.34 -13.27 18.34
N VAL A 95 29.57 -13.00 17.30
CA VAL A 95 28.44 -13.82 16.86
C VAL A 95 28.98 -14.93 15.96
N GLY A 96 28.62 -16.16 16.26
CA GLY A 96 28.92 -17.31 15.41
C GLY A 96 27.94 -17.50 14.27
N ALA A 97 27.79 -18.74 13.82
CA ALA A 97 26.85 -19.06 12.78
C ALA A 97 25.40 -18.98 13.29
N VAL A 98 24.52 -18.48 12.42
CA VAL A 98 23.07 -18.58 12.60
C VAL A 98 22.58 -19.76 11.77
N THR A 99 22.01 -20.77 12.41
CA THR A 99 21.58 -22.02 11.76
C THR A 99 20.09 -22.26 11.97
N LEU A 100 19.43 -22.83 10.96
CA LEU A 100 18.03 -23.26 11.04
C LEU A 100 17.80 -24.48 10.15
N PRO A 101 16.79 -25.34 10.47
CA PRO A 101 16.42 -26.49 9.64
C PRO A 101 15.91 -26.00 8.26
N GLY A 102 16.02 -26.82 7.21
CA GLY A 102 15.48 -26.55 5.90
C GLY A 102 13.96 -26.34 5.89
N LYS A 103 13.42 -25.80 4.79
CA LYS A 103 11.98 -25.47 4.66
C LYS A 103 11.06 -26.68 4.83
N ALA A 104 11.49 -27.82 4.32
CA ALA A 104 10.75 -29.09 4.40
C ALA A 104 11.63 -30.23 4.96
N PRO A 105 12.09 -30.13 6.22
CA PRO A 105 13.07 -31.09 6.76
C PRO A 105 12.56 -32.53 6.76
N LEU A 106 11.24 -32.73 6.95
CA LEU A 106 10.65 -34.07 6.87
C LEU A 106 10.63 -34.61 5.44
N GLN A 107 10.29 -33.78 4.43
CA GLN A 107 10.31 -34.23 3.04
C GLN A 107 11.72 -34.63 2.58
N GLU A 108 12.73 -33.89 2.99
CA GLU A 108 14.13 -34.17 2.70
C GLU A 108 14.57 -35.45 3.41
N LEU A 109 14.20 -35.62 4.69
CA LEU A 109 14.49 -36.81 5.46
C LEU A 109 13.90 -38.06 4.79
N PHE A 110 12.62 -38.01 4.40
CA PHE A 110 11.95 -39.17 3.79
C PHE A 110 12.36 -39.41 2.33
N ARG A 111 12.99 -38.44 1.63
CA ARG A 111 13.56 -38.68 0.29
C ARG A 111 14.65 -39.72 0.27
N ASP A 112 15.45 -39.78 1.34
CA ASP A 112 16.58 -40.70 1.47
C ASP A 112 16.22 -42.02 2.16
N LEU A 113 14.94 -42.20 2.55
CA LEU A 113 14.45 -43.41 3.17
C LEU A 113 13.73 -44.31 2.16
N SER A 114 13.70 -45.60 2.42
CA SER A 114 13.01 -46.59 1.58
C SER A 114 11.47 -46.56 1.71
N PHE A 115 10.93 -45.70 2.58
CA PHE A 115 9.51 -45.55 2.86
C PHE A 115 9.16 -44.08 3.13
N GLY A 116 7.89 -43.69 2.89
CA GLY A 116 7.38 -42.35 3.16
C GLY A 116 6.85 -42.18 4.59
N ALA A 117 6.46 -40.96 4.94
CA ALA A 117 5.93 -40.61 6.26
C ALA A 117 4.62 -41.38 6.60
N GLU A 118 3.81 -41.67 5.59
CA GLU A 118 2.56 -42.44 5.69
C GLU A 118 2.77 -43.84 6.20
N ALA A 119 3.94 -44.44 5.94
CA ALA A 119 4.30 -45.76 6.42
C ALA A 119 4.35 -45.87 7.97
N LEU A 120 4.60 -44.74 8.65
CA LEU A 120 4.67 -44.71 10.12
C LEU A 120 3.30 -44.52 10.80
N ASN A 121 2.20 -44.42 10.04
CA ASN A 121 0.85 -44.29 10.58
C ASN A 121 0.35 -45.55 11.29
N SER A 122 0.83 -46.72 10.89
CA SER A 122 0.51 -48.01 11.55
C SER A 122 1.61 -49.06 11.30
N PRO A 123 1.74 -50.07 12.18
CA PRO A 123 2.64 -51.20 11.93
C PRO A 123 2.35 -51.90 10.60
N ALA A 124 1.09 -52.03 10.22
CA ALA A 124 0.68 -52.64 8.95
C ALA A 124 1.14 -51.83 7.74
N ALA A 125 1.02 -50.50 7.80
CA ALA A 125 1.49 -49.58 6.76
C ALA A 125 3.02 -49.65 6.61
N LEU A 126 3.75 -49.70 7.74
CA LEU A 126 5.21 -49.81 7.72
C LEU A 126 5.67 -51.12 7.09
N LEU A 127 5.06 -52.23 7.46
CA LEU A 127 5.38 -53.54 6.89
C LEU A 127 5.07 -53.64 5.40
N ASN A 128 3.96 -53.04 4.96
CA ASN A 128 3.60 -52.95 3.54
C ASN A 128 4.55 -52.05 2.74
N ALA A 129 5.11 -51.01 3.36
CA ALA A 129 6.14 -50.18 2.71
C ALA A 129 7.51 -50.89 2.64
N LEU A 130 7.76 -51.83 3.53
CA LEU A 130 9.02 -52.58 3.65
C LEU A 130 8.89 -54.05 3.21
N VAL A 131 8.06 -54.35 2.21
CA VAL A 131 7.95 -55.66 1.60
C VAL A 131 9.32 -56.16 1.15
N GLY A 132 9.63 -57.43 1.44
CA GLY A 132 10.93 -58.06 1.17
C GLY A 132 11.94 -57.92 2.31
N SER A 133 11.72 -57.05 3.29
CA SER A 133 12.57 -56.96 4.48
C SER A 133 12.42 -58.19 5.37
N GLU A 134 13.52 -58.65 5.96
CA GLU A 134 13.52 -59.81 6.86
C GLU A 134 13.17 -59.36 8.28
N ILE A 135 12.15 -59.95 8.85
CA ILE A 135 11.69 -59.71 10.22
C ILE A 135 11.61 -60.97 11.03
N GLU A 136 11.68 -60.84 12.35
CA GLU A 136 11.40 -61.83 13.34
C GLU A 136 10.21 -61.40 14.18
N ILE A 137 9.21 -62.28 14.31
CA ILE A 137 8.01 -62.00 15.11
C ILE A 137 7.93 -63.04 16.26
N GLU A 138 7.51 -62.52 17.42
CA GLU A 138 7.22 -63.33 18.63
C GLU A 138 5.77 -63.05 19.05
N GLY A 139 5.05 -64.08 19.44
CA GLY A 139 3.65 -63.97 19.86
C GLY A 139 2.96 -65.30 19.79
N LYS A 140 1.70 -65.38 19.37
CA LYS A 140 1.00 -66.62 19.13
C LYS A 140 1.66 -67.48 18.04
N VAL A 141 2.29 -66.80 17.08
CA VAL A 141 3.11 -67.42 16.04
C VAL A 141 4.50 -66.80 16.12
N ASN A 142 5.52 -67.67 16.31
CA ASN A 142 6.92 -67.28 16.26
C ASN A 142 7.46 -67.65 14.88
N ALA A 143 7.94 -66.69 14.13
CA ALA A 143 8.45 -66.91 12.79
C ALA A 143 9.52 -65.87 12.43
N ARG A 144 10.48 -66.28 11.61
CA ARG A 144 11.45 -65.40 10.96
C ARG A 144 11.32 -65.59 9.46
N GLY A 145 11.20 -64.54 8.74
CA GLY A 145 11.04 -64.59 7.30
C GLY A 145 10.93 -63.19 6.67
N ARG A 146 10.79 -63.13 5.37
CA ARG A 146 10.62 -61.91 4.63
C ARG A 146 9.16 -61.48 4.57
N VAL A 147 8.90 -60.20 4.79
CA VAL A 147 7.57 -59.64 4.66
C VAL A 147 7.09 -59.82 3.22
N PHE A 148 6.01 -60.56 3.03
CA PHE A 148 5.37 -60.70 1.73
C PHE A 148 4.30 -59.65 1.53
N ARG A 149 3.35 -59.50 2.48
CA ARG A 149 2.35 -58.43 2.54
C ARG A 149 1.59 -58.46 3.86
N VAL A 150 0.88 -57.38 4.15
CA VAL A 150 -0.10 -57.31 5.23
C VAL A 150 -1.46 -56.96 4.64
N ASP A 151 -2.43 -57.86 4.82
CA ASP A 151 -3.81 -57.71 4.34
C ASP A 151 -4.71 -57.29 5.49
N GLU A 152 -5.67 -56.39 5.19
CA GLU A 152 -6.74 -56.05 6.12
C GLU A 152 -7.86 -57.10 6.03
N GLU A 153 -8.22 -57.72 7.14
CA GLU A 153 -9.30 -58.69 7.24
C GLU A 153 -10.40 -58.16 8.17
N ARG A 154 -11.59 -58.02 7.63
CA ARG A 154 -12.76 -57.61 8.40
C ARG A 154 -13.56 -58.81 8.82
N THR A 155 -13.69 -59.01 10.12
CA THR A 155 -14.45 -60.12 10.71
C THR A 155 -15.67 -59.56 11.44
N ARG A 156 -16.86 -60.04 11.08
CA ARG A 156 -18.09 -59.71 11.81
C ARG A 156 -18.14 -60.52 13.09
N LEU A 157 -18.40 -59.85 14.20
CA LEU A 157 -18.64 -60.54 15.49
C LEU A 157 -20.02 -61.18 15.50
N PRO A 158 -20.17 -62.38 16.14
CA PRO A 158 -21.47 -62.95 16.40
C PRO A 158 -22.34 -61.97 17.21
N ASP A 159 -23.66 -62.10 17.09
CA ASP A 159 -24.66 -61.35 17.86
C ASP A 159 -24.74 -59.83 17.60
N ASN A 160 -24.61 -59.39 16.34
CA ASN A 160 -24.69 -57.95 15.96
C ASN A 160 -23.60 -57.06 16.63
N GLY A 161 -22.51 -57.62 17.08
CA GLY A 161 -21.43 -56.98 17.85
C GLY A 161 -20.49 -56.08 17.04
N GLY A 162 -20.81 -55.72 15.77
CA GLY A 162 -19.97 -54.88 14.95
C GLY A 162 -18.93 -55.63 14.10
N GLU A 163 -18.10 -54.87 13.36
CA GLU A 163 -16.97 -55.39 12.58
C GLU A 163 -15.66 -55.09 13.31
N ILE A 164 -14.79 -56.11 13.43
CA ILE A 164 -13.42 -55.93 13.89
C ILE A 164 -12.49 -56.08 12.69
N THR A 165 -11.64 -55.07 12.50
CA THR A 165 -10.58 -55.07 11.51
C THR A 165 -9.32 -55.69 12.15
N ARG A 166 -8.73 -56.71 11.52
CA ARG A 166 -7.46 -57.33 11.88
C ARG A 166 -6.53 -57.27 10.69
N HIS A 167 -5.22 -57.28 10.97
CA HIS A 167 -4.20 -57.27 9.93
C HIS A 167 -3.52 -58.63 9.87
N ARG A 168 -3.61 -59.28 8.70
CA ARG A 168 -2.99 -60.56 8.45
C ARG A 168 -1.63 -60.36 7.79
N LEU A 169 -0.58 -60.56 8.56
CA LEU A 169 0.81 -60.54 8.09
C LEU A 169 1.15 -61.90 7.45
N THR A 170 1.64 -61.87 6.22
CA THR A 170 2.17 -63.05 5.52
C THR A 170 3.70 -62.91 5.41
N LEU A 171 4.41 -63.91 5.87
CA LEU A 171 5.88 -64.04 5.80
C LEU A 171 6.29 -65.16 4.87
N LEU A 172 7.28 -64.91 4.03
CA LEU A 172 7.97 -65.94 3.28
C LEU A 172 9.15 -66.50 4.13
N THR A 173 9.04 -67.71 4.58
CA THR A 173 10.07 -68.43 5.39
C THR A 173 10.68 -69.55 4.58
N ASP A 174 11.74 -70.14 5.07
CA ASP A 174 12.38 -71.35 4.45
C ASP A 174 11.43 -72.54 4.37
N LYS A 175 10.35 -72.55 5.17
CA LYS A 175 9.31 -73.59 5.20
C LYS A 175 8.07 -73.24 4.37
N GLY A 176 8.11 -72.17 3.61
CA GLY A 176 6.99 -71.66 2.83
C GLY A 176 6.32 -70.40 3.45
N LEU A 177 5.07 -70.09 3.05
CA LEU A 177 4.34 -68.93 3.54
C LEU A 177 3.75 -69.23 4.94
N VAL A 178 4.09 -68.35 5.89
CA VAL A 178 3.55 -68.39 7.26
C VAL A 178 2.68 -67.13 7.43
N GLN A 179 1.49 -67.36 8.01
CA GLN A 179 0.55 -66.22 8.30
C GLN A 179 0.43 -66.02 9.81
N ALA A 180 0.43 -64.80 10.24
CA ALA A 180 0.20 -64.39 11.62
C ALA A 180 -0.77 -63.20 11.64
N VAL A 181 -1.58 -63.10 12.69
CA VAL A 181 -2.41 -61.89 12.94
C VAL A 181 -1.53 -60.87 13.64
N LEU A 182 -1.38 -59.70 13.08
CA LEU A 182 -0.44 -58.69 13.56
C LEU A 182 -0.77 -58.21 14.99
N GLU A 183 -2.05 -58.18 15.34
CA GLU A 183 -2.52 -57.85 16.69
C GLU A 183 -2.17 -58.90 17.75
N ASP A 184 -1.82 -60.10 17.34
CA ASP A 184 -1.39 -61.22 18.21
C ASP A 184 0.14 -61.29 18.32
N VAL A 185 0.88 -60.40 17.67
CA VAL A 185 2.34 -60.30 17.74
C VAL A 185 2.73 -59.47 18.94
N SER A 186 3.50 -60.02 19.86
CA SER A 186 3.99 -59.31 21.06
C SER A 186 5.29 -58.53 20.82
N ALA A 187 6.14 -59.05 19.92
CA ALA A 187 7.37 -58.38 19.52
C ALA A 187 7.62 -58.56 18.01
N LEU A 188 8.07 -57.45 17.35
CA LEU A 188 8.45 -57.46 15.95
C LEU A 188 9.82 -56.77 15.83
N ARG A 189 10.77 -57.45 15.20
CA ARG A 189 12.13 -56.94 15.02
C ARG A 189 12.53 -57.09 13.55
N PHE A 190 13.01 -55.99 12.95
CA PHE A 190 13.70 -56.07 11.67
C PHE A 190 15.10 -56.63 11.90
N THR A 191 15.50 -57.64 11.16
CA THR A 191 16.84 -58.26 11.31
C THR A 191 17.94 -57.46 10.66
N ASP A 192 17.60 -56.62 9.66
CA ASP A 192 18.54 -55.72 8.98
C ASP A 192 18.82 -54.45 9.81
N PRO A 193 20.11 -54.21 10.20
CA PRO A 193 20.48 -53.01 10.96
C PRO A 193 20.22 -51.71 10.21
N GLN A 194 20.30 -51.69 8.86
CA GLN A 194 20.04 -50.48 8.07
C GLN A 194 18.58 -50.07 8.14
N THR A 195 17.67 -51.02 8.00
CA THR A 195 16.22 -50.77 8.13
C THR A 195 15.87 -50.26 9.52
N ASN A 196 16.43 -50.80 10.59
CA ASN A 196 16.25 -50.31 11.96
C ASN A 196 16.78 -48.87 12.12
N ALA A 197 17.95 -48.55 11.55
CA ALA A 197 18.53 -47.22 11.59
C ALA A 197 17.66 -46.19 10.82
N GLN A 198 17.09 -46.62 9.67
CA GLN A 198 16.17 -45.77 8.89
C GLN A 198 14.90 -45.47 9.68
N ILE A 199 14.26 -46.45 10.28
CA ILE A 199 13.06 -46.29 11.11
C ILE A 199 13.36 -45.40 12.31
N SER A 200 14.48 -45.63 13.01
CA SER A 200 14.89 -44.82 14.16
C SER A 200 15.14 -43.36 13.76
N ARG A 201 15.77 -43.13 12.60
CA ARG A 201 16.00 -41.78 12.06
C ARG A 201 14.69 -41.10 11.69
N ALA A 202 13.76 -41.82 11.05
CA ALA A 202 12.45 -41.28 10.70
C ALA A 202 11.63 -40.88 11.94
N LEU A 203 11.61 -41.74 12.97
CA LEU A 203 10.92 -41.48 14.25
C LEU A 203 11.55 -40.29 14.99
N ALA A 204 12.89 -40.22 15.04
CA ALA A 204 13.59 -39.07 15.62
C ALA A 204 13.28 -37.77 14.86
N GLY A 205 13.25 -37.81 13.52
CA GLY A 205 12.88 -36.66 12.70
C GLY A 205 11.44 -36.20 12.92
N LEU A 206 10.49 -37.14 13.04
CA LEU A 206 9.10 -36.80 13.39
C LEU A 206 9.02 -36.19 14.79
N ALA A 207 9.71 -36.76 15.78
CA ALA A 207 9.72 -36.24 17.14
C ALA A 207 10.28 -34.80 17.22
N GLN A 208 11.32 -34.49 16.46
CA GLN A 208 11.94 -33.18 16.43
C GLN A 208 11.11 -32.11 15.64
N ASN A 209 10.22 -32.56 14.75
CA ASN A 209 9.44 -31.68 13.88
C ASN A 209 7.94 -31.77 14.16
N HIS A 210 7.55 -31.97 15.41
CA HIS A 210 6.14 -31.98 15.81
C HIS A 210 5.40 -30.66 15.50
N VAL A 211 6.10 -29.53 15.61
CA VAL A 211 5.52 -28.19 15.35
C VAL A 211 5.75 -27.84 13.88
N LYS A 212 4.77 -28.14 13.03
CA LYS A 212 4.85 -27.92 11.57
C LYS A 212 5.05 -26.47 11.17
N ASP A 213 4.52 -25.53 11.98
CA ASP A 213 4.43 -24.11 11.64
C ASP A 213 5.51 -23.24 12.27
N ARG A 214 6.46 -23.80 13.01
CA ARG A 214 7.56 -23.06 13.64
C ARG A 214 8.91 -23.65 13.27
N ARG A 215 9.94 -22.78 13.31
CA ARG A 215 11.35 -23.17 13.11
C ARG A 215 12.19 -22.60 14.24
N ALA A 216 13.06 -23.43 14.79
CA ALA A 216 14.06 -23.01 15.75
C ALA A 216 15.27 -22.45 14.99
N ILE A 217 15.58 -21.19 15.21
CA ILE A 217 16.80 -20.54 14.74
C ILE A 217 17.79 -20.58 15.89
N ALA A 218 18.96 -21.16 15.66
CA ALA A 218 20.02 -21.25 16.64
C ALA A 218 21.13 -20.26 16.31
N ILE A 219 21.57 -19.51 17.32
CA ILE A 219 22.61 -18.48 17.23
C ILE A 219 23.74 -18.89 18.18
N ASP A 220 24.92 -19.15 17.65
CA ASP A 220 26.09 -19.53 18.45
C ASP A 220 26.74 -18.29 19.08
N VAL A 221 26.96 -18.32 20.40
CA VAL A 221 27.62 -17.23 21.15
C VAL A 221 29.11 -17.55 21.30
N LEU A 222 29.96 -16.76 20.66
CA LEU A 222 31.41 -16.92 20.70
C LEU A 222 32.03 -15.90 21.67
N GLY A 223 33.13 -16.24 22.33
CA GLY A 223 33.84 -15.33 23.23
C GLY A 223 34.25 -16.01 24.53
N GLN A 224 34.36 -15.26 25.64
CA GLN A 224 34.72 -15.78 26.97
C GLN A 224 33.78 -15.23 28.05
N GLY A 225 33.52 -16.05 29.07
CA GLY A 225 32.72 -15.62 30.21
C GLY A 225 31.21 -15.49 29.93
N SER A 226 30.45 -15.16 30.98
CA SER A 226 29.02 -14.82 30.90
C SER A 226 28.88 -13.31 30.76
N ARG A 227 28.07 -12.84 29.81
CA ARG A 227 27.90 -11.43 29.48
C ARG A 227 26.52 -11.13 28.91
N PRO A 228 26.11 -9.85 28.89
CA PRO A 228 24.85 -9.46 28.25
C PRO A 228 24.93 -9.67 26.74
N VAL A 229 24.01 -10.46 26.20
CA VAL A 229 23.83 -10.69 24.77
C VAL A 229 22.36 -10.42 24.42
N GLY A 230 22.12 -9.88 23.25
CA GLY A 230 20.77 -9.65 22.76
C GLY A 230 20.67 -9.85 21.26
N PHE A 231 19.46 -9.99 20.80
CA PHE A 231 19.14 -9.95 19.37
C PHE A 231 17.81 -9.27 19.13
N SER A 232 17.66 -8.68 17.97
CA SER A 232 16.39 -8.13 17.51
C SER A 232 16.09 -8.57 16.08
N TYR A 233 14.82 -8.62 15.75
CA TYR A 233 14.34 -8.89 14.38
C TYR A 233 13.04 -8.16 14.10
N VAL A 234 12.74 -7.95 12.81
CA VAL A 234 11.52 -7.29 12.34
C VAL A 234 10.72 -8.27 11.48
N VAL A 235 9.43 -8.43 11.80
CA VAL A 235 8.51 -9.33 11.10
C VAL A 235 7.18 -8.64 10.83
N ALA A 236 6.39 -9.21 9.90
CA ALA A 236 5.01 -8.82 9.72
C ALA A 236 4.20 -9.08 11.00
N ALA A 237 3.42 -8.09 11.41
CA ALA A 237 2.58 -8.14 12.60
C ALA A 237 1.24 -7.41 12.36
N PRO A 238 0.22 -7.65 13.19
CA PRO A 238 -1.01 -6.87 13.13
C PRO A 238 -0.74 -5.37 13.26
N VAL A 239 -1.43 -4.60 12.43
CA VAL A 239 -1.41 -3.13 12.54
C VAL A 239 -2.08 -2.73 13.84
N TRP A 240 -1.42 -1.94 14.68
CA TRP A 240 -2.10 -1.33 15.81
C TRP A 240 -3.06 -0.25 15.33
N LYS A 241 -4.24 -0.16 15.96
CA LYS A 241 -5.34 0.70 15.53
C LYS A 241 -5.53 1.83 16.51
N THR A 242 -5.82 3.03 16.00
CA THR A 242 -6.08 4.20 16.83
C THR A 242 -7.55 4.47 16.99
N THR A 243 -7.96 4.82 18.19
CA THR A 243 -9.29 5.33 18.49
C THR A 243 -9.18 6.51 19.45
N TYR A 244 -10.05 7.50 19.26
CA TYR A 244 -10.07 8.71 20.07
C TYR A 244 -11.43 8.90 20.72
N ARG A 245 -11.41 9.56 21.88
CA ARG A 245 -12.59 10.04 22.59
C ARG A 245 -12.43 11.54 22.76
N LEU A 246 -13.40 12.30 22.27
CA LEU A 246 -13.43 13.76 22.35
C LEU A 246 -14.63 14.19 23.19
N VAL A 247 -14.39 14.80 24.34
CA VAL A 247 -15.45 15.36 25.17
C VAL A 247 -15.48 16.88 24.95
N LEU A 248 -16.58 17.33 24.36
CA LEU A 248 -16.84 18.72 24.04
C LEU A 248 -17.61 19.37 25.19
N PRO A 249 -17.14 20.46 25.80
CA PRO A 249 -17.97 21.24 26.69
C PRO A 249 -19.13 21.87 25.92
N LYS A 250 -20.16 22.26 26.64
CA LYS A 250 -21.31 22.96 26.04
C LYS A 250 -20.87 24.30 25.43
N ASP A 251 -20.02 25.02 26.15
CA ASP A 251 -19.46 26.32 25.78
C ASP A 251 -17.94 26.28 25.97
N GLY A 252 -17.20 26.97 25.09
CA GLY A 252 -15.76 27.08 25.18
C GLY A 252 -15.04 26.68 23.88
N ASP A 253 -13.73 26.85 23.91
CA ASP A 253 -12.80 26.66 22.77
C ASP A 253 -11.81 25.51 22.99
N THR A 254 -12.02 24.70 24.02
CA THR A 254 -11.18 23.55 24.36
C THR A 254 -12.03 22.31 24.63
N ALA A 255 -11.48 21.14 24.32
CA ALA A 255 -12.09 19.84 24.60
C ALA A 255 -11.07 18.90 25.23
N ARG A 256 -11.52 17.83 25.89
CA ARG A 256 -10.64 16.75 26.33
C ARG A 256 -10.54 15.71 25.25
N LEU A 257 -9.31 15.43 24.81
CA LEU A 257 -8.98 14.39 23.84
C LEU A 257 -8.23 13.25 24.53
N GLN A 258 -8.76 12.04 24.39
CA GLN A 258 -8.07 10.79 24.75
C GLN A 258 -7.85 9.97 23.49
N GLY A 259 -6.59 9.53 23.25
CA GLY A 259 -6.20 8.63 22.18
C GLY A 259 -5.75 7.28 22.74
N TRP A 260 -6.26 6.21 22.15
CA TRP A 260 -6.01 4.83 22.55
C TRP A 260 -5.47 4.02 21.38
N GLY A 261 -4.38 3.28 21.60
CA GLY A 261 -3.85 2.28 20.68
C GLY A 261 -4.42 0.90 21.02
N VAL A 262 -5.05 0.25 20.04
CA VAL A 262 -5.50 -1.14 20.15
C VAL A 262 -4.40 -2.04 19.62
N VAL A 263 -3.85 -2.88 20.48
CA VAL A 263 -2.68 -3.73 20.23
C VAL A 263 -3.10 -5.19 20.36
N GLU A 264 -2.67 -6.03 19.43
CA GLU A 264 -2.93 -7.48 19.39
C GLU A 264 -1.60 -8.25 19.47
N ASN A 265 -1.49 -9.17 20.43
CA ASN A 265 -0.33 -10.07 20.52
C ASN A 265 -0.57 -11.35 19.72
N LEU A 266 -0.14 -11.39 18.45
CA LEU A 266 -0.14 -12.61 17.62
C LEU A 266 1.28 -13.15 17.38
N SER A 267 2.25 -12.81 18.24
CA SER A 267 3.63 -13.30 18.12
C SER A 267 3.78 -14.78 18.40
N GLY A 268 2.80 -15.38 19.10
CA GLY A 268 2.80 -16.79 19.50
C GLY A 268 3.54 -17.07 20.80
N SER A 269 3.93 -16.01 21.54
CA SER A 269 4.47 -16.06 22.90
C SER A 269 3.91 -14.92 23.75
N ASP A 270 3.85 -15.12 25.06
CA ASP A 270 3.39 -14.09 25.99
C ASP A 270 4.42 -12.96 26.08
N TRP A 271 3.93 -11.74 26.15
CA TRP A 271 4.74 -10.59 26.52
C TRP A 271 4.68 -10.44 28.04
N ASN A 272 5.82 -10.54 28.70
CA ASN A 272 5.94 -10.42 30.15
C ASN A 272 6.84 -9.25 30.48
N ASP A 273 6.28 -8.19 31.07
CA ASP A 273 7.01 -6.99 31.48
C ASP A 273 7.91 -6.39 30.37
N VAL A 274 7.35 -6.21 29.18
CA VAL A 274 8.07 -5.67 28.01
C VAL A 274 7.93 -4.15 27.92
N ASP A 275 8.93 -3.49 27.40
CA ASP A 275 8.88 -2.10 26.99
C ASP A 275 8.12 -2.01 25.65
N LEU A 276 6.94 -1.36 25.65
CA LEU A 276 6.10 -1.21 24.47
C LEU A 276 6.30 0.16 23.83
N THR A 277 6.55 0.17 22.52
CA THR A 277 6.59 1.39 21.71
C THR A 277 5.64 1.22 20.51
N LEU A 278 4.72 2.16 20.32
CA LEU A 278 3.88 2.25 19.13
C LEU A 278 4.49 3.29 18.17
N VAL A 279 4.59 2.93 16.90
CA VAL A 279 5.16 3.78 15.85
C VAL A 279 4.09 4.10 14.83
N SER A 280 3.84 5.38 14.63
CA SER A 280 3.00 5.88 13.54
C SER A 280 3.89 6.36 12.40
N GLY A 281 3.80 5.74 11.23
CA GLY A 281 4.58 6.06 10.05
C GLY A 281 4.52 4.93 9.01
N ASN A 282 4.99 5.22 7.81
CA ASN A 282 4.96 4.26 6.70
C ASN A 282 6.38 3.95 6.19
N PRO A 283 7.19 3.18 6.94
CA PRO A 283 8.48 2.72 6.44
C PRO A 283 8.27 1.78 5.23
N VAL A 284 9.15 1.88 4.26
CA VAL A 284 9.15 0.94 3.13
C VAL A 284 9.67 -0.41 3.62
N ALA A 285 8.86 -1.46 3.45
CA ALA A 285 9.23 -2.84 3.77
C ALA A 285 9.22 -3.68 2.49
N LEU A 286 10.34 -4.36 2.24
CA LEU A 286 10.50 -5.26 1.10
C LEU A 286 10.55 -6.70 1.62
N LYS A 287 9.89 -7.62 0.91
CA LYS A 287 9.93 -9.06 1.19
C LYS A 287 10.78 -9.76 0.15
N GLN A 288 11.68 -10.64 0.61
CA GLN A 288 12.50 -11.49 -0.25
C GLN A 288 12.45 -12.92 0.27
N PRO A 289 12.20 -13.93 -0.56
CA PRO A 289 12.12 -15.33 -0.14
C PRO A 289 13.54 -15.91 0.06
N LEU A 290 14.19 -15.55 1.19
CA LEU A 290 15.55 -15.97 1.55
C LEU A 290 15.63 -17.44 1.98
N TYR A 291 14.53 -17.98 2.50
CA TYR A 291 14.44 -19.37 2.99
C TYR A 291 14.09 -20.37 1.87
N THR A 292 13.79 -19.90 0.68
CA THR A 292 13.49 -20.74 -0.47
C THR A 292 14.74 -20.95 -1.31
N ALA A 293 15.09 -22.19 -1.60
CA ALA A 293 16.18 -22.49 -2.52
C ALA A 293 15.79 -22.13 -3.95
N PHE A 294 16.63 -21.36 -4.62
CA PHE A 294 16.50 -21.04 -6.03
C PHE A 294 17.59 -21.74 -6.83
N TYR A 295 17.18 -22.40 -7.89
CA TYR A 295 18.08 -23.06 -8.84
C TYR A 295 18.06 -22.30 -10.16
N VAL A 296 19.23 -22.11 -10.74
CA VAL A 296 19.35 -21.53 -12.08
C VAL A 296 19.26 -22.67 -13.09
N ASP A 297 18.35 -22.54 -14.04
CA ASP A 297 18.21 -23.47 -15.14
C ASP A 297 19.50 -23.46 -15.98
N ARG A 298 20.04 -24.65 -16.22
CA ARG A 298 21.21 -24.83 -17.07
C ARG A 298 20.76 -25.09 -18.49
N PRO A 299 21.36 -24.43 -19.51
CA PRO A 299 21.04 -24.74 -20.90
C PRO A 299 21.43 -26.21 -21.19
N GLU A 300 20.45 -26.98 -21.67
CA GLU A 300 20.69 -28.35 -22.11
C GLU A 300 21.33 -28.33 -23.51
N ILE A 301 22.46 -29.01 -23.63
CA ILE A 301 23.07 -29.29 -24.95
C ILE A 301 22.43 -30.58 -25.43
N PRO A 302 21.65 -30.53 -26.55
CA PRO A 302 21.04 -31.74 -27.07
C PRO A 302 22.10 -32.74 -27.50
N VAL A 303 21.95 -33.98 -27.09
CA VAL A 303 22.77 -35.09 -27.58
C VAL A 303 22.41 -35.28 -29.05
N THR A 304 23.27 -34.84 -29.96
CA THR A 304 23.13 -35.12 -31.40
C THR A 304 23.38 -36.59 -31.64
N SER A 305 22.33 -37.40 -31.56
CA SER A 305 22.35 -38.72 -32.20
C SER A 305 22.34 -38.51 -33.74
N SER A 306 23.22 -39.22 -34.43
CA SER A 306 23.39 -39.21 -35.89
C SER A 306 22.08 -39.05 -36.64
N VAL A 307 22.10 -38.09 -37.57
CA VAL A 307 21.02 -37.63 -38.45
C VAL A 307 20.19 -38.80 -38.99
N ARG A 308 18.96 -38.92 -38.53
CA ARG A 308 17.94 -39.68 -39.24
C ARG A 308 17.48 -38.84 -40.41
N LEU A 309 17.92 -39.15 -41.62
CA LEU A 309 17.40 -38.56 -42.85
C LEU A 309 15.90 -38.87 -42.94
N VAL A 310 15.08 -37.88 -42.64
CA VAL A 310 13.65 -37.91 -42.93
C VAL A 310 13.49 -37.33 -44.31
N PRO A 311 12.99 -38.09 -45.33
CA PRO A 311 12.68 -37.55 -46.64
C PRO A 311 11.70 -36.37 -46.49
N GLN A 312 12.01 -35.24 -47.11
CA GLN A 312 11.09 -34.12 -47.17
C GLN A 312 9.85 -34.51 -47.95
N LYS A 313 8.67 -34.32 -47.39
CA LYS A 313 7.41 -34.39 -48.12
C LYS A 313 7.31 -33.17 -49.00
N ASP A 314 6.96 -33.42 -50.29
CA ASP A 314 6.64 -32.35 -51.25
C ASP A 314 5.42 -31.57 -50.77
N GLU A 315 5.61 -30.30 -50.37
CA GLU A 315 4.56 -29.36 -49.92
C GLU A 315 4.14 -28.39 -51.05
N ALA A 316 4.12 -28.84 -52.30
CA ALA A 316 3.56 -28.07 -53.38
C ALA A 316 2.03 -27.94 -53.19
N GLY A 317 1.58 -26.84 -52.56
CA GLY A 317 0.17 -26.47 -52.43
C GLY A 317 -0.38 -26.10 -51.05
N ALA A 318 0.43 -26.10 -49.99
CA ALA A 318 -0.05 -25.69 -48.67
C ALA A 318 0.18 -24.20 -48.40
N GLN A 319 -0.91 -23.46 -48.25
CA GLN A 319 -0.88 -22.06 -47.77
C GLN A 319 -0.37 -22.03 -46.32
N ARG A 320 0.65 -21.21 -46.08
CA ARG A 320 1.14 -20.92 -44.70
C ARG A 320 0.06 -20.21 -43.90
N PRO A 321 -0.32 -20.69 -42.71
CA PRO A 321 -1.14 -19.91 -41.80
C PRO A 321 -0.33 -18.74 -41.25
N SER A 322 -0.88 -17.53 -41.31
CA SER A 322 -0.34 -16.35 -40.63
C SER A 322 -0.41 -16.52 -39.11
N PRO A 323 0.59 -16.04 -38.36
CA PRO A 323 0.56 -16.13 -36.91
C PRO A 323 -0.56 -15.25 -36.34
N ALA A 324 -1.52 -15.86 -35.66
CA ALA A 324 -2.56 -15.18 -34.94
C ALA A 324 -1.94 -14.42 -33.77
N ARG A 325 -2.15 -13.10 -33.74
CA ARG A 325 -1.89 -12.26 -32.60
C ARG A 325 -2.89 -12.63 -31.49
N PHE A 326 -2.41 -13.19 -30.41
CA PHE A 326 -3.18 -13.29 -29.17
C PHE A 326 -3.24 -11.90 -28.53
N ALA A 327 -4.34 -11.19 -28.73
CA ALA A 327 -4.79 -10.10 -27.88
C ALA A 327 -6.02 -10.59 -27.14
N GLY A 328 -5.95 -10.67 -25.84
CA GLY A 328 -7.07 -11.11 -25.02
C GLY A 328 -6.75 -10.97 -23.54
N SER A 329 -6.74 -9.71 -23.06
CA SER A 329 -6.85 -9.44 -21.62
C SER A 329 -8.28 -9.73 -21.21
N ALA A 330 -8.49 -10.71 -20.36
CA ALA A 330 -9.76 -10.93 -19.68
C ALA A 330 -9.98 -9.85 -18.61
N PRO A 331 -11.18 -9.27 -18.51
CA PRO A 331 -11.49 -8.34 -17.42
C PRO A 331 -11.68 -9.10 -16.10
N ALA A 332 -11.12 -8.56 -15.03
CA ALA A 332 -11.34 -9.01 -13.66
C ALA A 332 -12.82 -8.84 -13.26
N PRO A 333 -13.39 -9.75 -12.48
CA PRO A 333 -14.74 -9.60 -12.00
C PRO A 333 -14.82 -8.49 -10.95
N GLN A 334 -15.66 -7.50 -11.20
CA GLN A 334 -16.11 -6.54 -10.19
C GLN A 334 -17.01 -7.29 -9.20
N GLN A 335 -16.61 -7.27 -7.93
CA GLN A 335 -17.48 -7.70 -6.85
C GLN A 335 -18.40 -6.54 -6.47
N ASP A 336 -19.67 -6.71 -6.78
CA ASP A 336 -20.76 -5.87 -6.27
C ASP A 336 -20.91 -6.10 -4.75
N PHE A 337 -20.48 -5.13 -3.95
CA PHE A 337 -20.87 -5.03 -2.55
C PHE A 337 -22.28 -4.47 -2.44
N VAL A 338 -23.25 -5.36 -2.38
CA VAL A 338 -24.64 -5.00 -2.05
C VAL A 338 -24.68 -4.63 -0.56
N ALA A 339 -25.05 -3.38 -0.30
CA ALA A 339 -25.31 -2.84 1.02
C ALA A 339 -26.46 -3.63 1.72
N ARG A 340 -26.10 -4.43 2.72
CA ARG A 340 -27.01 -4.93 3.75
C ARG A 340 -26.50 -4.45 5.11
N GLY A 341 -27.00 -3.32 5.56
CA GLY A 341 -26.55 -2.74 6.82
C GLY A 341 -27.47 -1.70 7.45
N ASN A 342 -28.79 -1.73 7.21
CA ASN A 342 -29.68 -0.72 7.80
C ASN A 342 -30.63 -1.22 8.91
N ALA A 343 -30.49 -2.48 9.36
CA ALA A 343 -31.36 -2.99 10.45
C ALA A 343 -30.68 -3.07 11.82
N SER A 344 -29.34 -3.02 11.89
CA SER A 344 -28.62 -3.17 13.16
C SER A 344 -28.37 -1.84 13.88
N ALA A 345 -28.36 -0.71 13.18
CA ALA A 345 -28.09 0.60 13.77
C ALA A 345 -29.26 1.13 14.63
N GLN A 346 -30.51 0.77 14.30
CA GLN A 346 -31.66 1.22 15.08
C GLN A 346 -31.89 0.44 16.40
N MET A 347 -31.39 -0.79 16.51
CA MET A 347 -31.44 -1.54 17.76
C MET A 347 -30.34 -1.15 18.77
N LEU A 348 -29.17 -0.67 18.30
CA LEU A 348 -28.13 -0.19 19.20
C LEU A 348 -28.44 1.20 19.78
N ALA A 349 -29.18 2.04 19.08
CA ALA A 349 -29.56 3.37 19.55
C ALA A 349 -30.55 3.34 20.71
N ALA A 350 -31.34 2.28 20.87
CA ALA A 350 -32.29 2.14 21.98
C ALA A 350 -31.67 1.59 23.28
N ALA A 351 -30.48 0.99 23.22
CA ALA A 351 -29.81 0.41 24.38
C ALA A 351 -28.80 1.34 25.08
N SER A 352 -28.50 2.52 24.50
CA SER A 352 -27.42 3.41 24.96
C SER A 352 -27.89 4.59 25.82
N ALA A 353 -29.12 4.61 26.29
CA ALA A 353 -29.62 5.66 27.20
C ALA A 353 -29.29 5.40 28.70
N ALA A 354 -28.25 4.65 29.00
CA ALA A 354 -27.69 4.64 30.35
C ALA A 354 -26.85 5.91 30.52
N LYS A 355 -27.42 6.88 31.25
CA LYS A 355 -26.70 8.10 31.71
C LYS A 355 -25.56 7.68 32.60
N PHE A 356 -24.32 7.73 32.13
CA PHE A 356 -23.17 7.70 32.99
C PHE A 356 -23.00 9.10 33.62
N ASN A 357 -23.43 9.25 34.83
CA ASN A 357 -23.36 10.52 35.60
C ASN A 357 -21.98 10.77 36.21
N GLU A 358 -20.94 10.04 35.80
CA GLU A 358 -19.60 10.24 36.32
C GLU A 358 -18.69 10.88 35.23
N PRO A 359 -17.80 11.80 35.62
CA PRO A 359 -16.85 12.40 34.69
C PRO A 359 -15.93 11.31 34.11
N MET A 360 -15.60 11.42 32.86
CA MET A 360 -14.68 10.51 32.19
C MET A 360 -13.33 10.49 32.92
N GLY A 361 -12.93 9.30 33.44
CA GLY A 361 -11.67 9.12 34.15
C GLY A 361 -10.47 9.56 33.34
N THR A 362 -9.43 10.04 34.00
CA THR A 362 -8.13 10.32 33.39
C THR A 362 -7.45 9.02 33.02
N ALA A 363 -6.85 8.93 31.81
CA ALA A 363 -6.00 7.81 31.45
C ALA A 363 -4.69 7.90 32.25
N ALA A 364 -4.43 6.89 33.08
CA ALA A 364 -3.16 6.81 33.81
C ALA A 364 -2.04 6.47 32.81
N ASN A 365 -0.88 7.14 32.94
CA ASN A 365 0.34 6.80 32.22
C ASN A 365 0.22 6.83 30.68
N ALA A 366 -0.28 7.93 30.10
CA ALA A 366 -0.23 8.11 28.64
C ALA A 366 1.24 8.05 28.13
N ALA A 367 1.42 7.53 26.94
CA ALA A 367 2.73 7.39 26.31
C ALA A 367 3.43 8.74 26.12
N LEU A 368 4.75 8.72 26.22
CA LEU A 368 5.60 9.86 25.82
C LEU A 368 5.76 9.82 24.30
N SER A 369 5.41 10.91 23.63
CA SER A 369 5.56 11.03 22.17
C SER A 369 6.92 11.64 21.83
N GLU A 370 7.59 11.03 20.83
CA GLU A 370 8.85 11.52 20.28
C GLU A 370 8.70 11.56 18.74
N GLU A 371 8.96 12.73 18.15
CA GLU A 371 8.86 12.91 16.71
C GLU A 371 10.23 12.66 16.07
N ALA A 372 10.34 11.60 15.26
CA ALA A 372 11.49 11.33 14.41
C ALA A 372 11.21 11.88 13.00
N SER A 373 12.25 11.98 12.15
CA SER A 373 12.16 12.62 10.83
C SER A 373 11.02 12.11 9.92
N THR A 374 10.60 10.87 10.07
CA THR A 374 9.55 10.21 9.23
C THR A 374 8.48 9.47 10.04
N GLN A 375 8.61 9.43 11.36
CA GLN A 375 7.79 8.60 12.24
C GLN A 375 7.55 9.29 13.57
N VAL A 376 6.43 8.96 14.22
CA VAL A 376 6.16 9.36 15.60
C VAL A 376 6.16 8.12 16.47
N LEU A 377 6.94 8.16 17.55
CA LEU A 377 7.08 7.08 18.51
C LEU A 377 6.29 7.42 19.78
N PHE A 378 5.47 6.50 20.22
CA PHE A 378 4.73 6.57 21.48
C PHE A 378 5.30 5.52 22.44
N ARG A 379 6.18 5.93 23.35
CA ARG A 379 6.82 5.05 24.34
C ARG A 379 6.00 5.02 25.62
N PHE A 380 5.63 3.83 26.05
CA PHE A 380 4.88 3.67 27.30
C PHE A 380 5.84 3.70 28.49
N PRO A 381 5.54 4.51 29.52
CA PRO A 381 6.43 4.66 30.68
C PRO A 381 6.42 3.44 31.62
N THR A 382 5.43 2.57 31.49
CA THR A 382 5.28 1.35 32.28
C THR A 382 5.40 0.12 31.40
N LYS A 383 6.01 -0.91 31.94
CA LYS A 383 6.10 -2.20 31.28
C LYS A 383 4.73 -2.84 31.08
N VAL A 384 4.61 -3.57 29.99
CA VAL A 384 3.35 -4.13 29.52
C VAL A 384 3.44 -5.65 29.51
N SER A 385 2.39 -6.31 30.03
CA SER A 385 2.22 -7.75 29.93
C SER A 385 0.95 -8.08 29.15
N LEU A 386 1.07 -8.91 28.11
CA LEU A 386 -0.05 -9.30 27.25
C LEU A 386 0.12 -10.74 26.77
N ALA A 387 -0.82 -11.60 27.15
CA ALA A 387 -0.82 -13.00 26.76
C ALA A 387 -0.94 -13.15 25.24
N ALA A 388 -0.37 -14.24 24.70
CA ALA A 388 -0.51 -14.60 23.29
C ALA A 388 -2.00 -14.76 22.91
N GLY A 389 -2.39 -14.22 21.75
CA GLY A 389 -3.77 -14.23 21.26
C GLY A 389 -4.69 -13.18 21.92
N SER A 390 -4.17 -12.33 22.80
CA SER A 390 -4.95 -11.31 23.51
C SER A 390 -4.81 -9.93 22.86
N THR A 391 -5.82 -9.09 23.15
CA THR A 391 -5.87 -7.69 22.71
C THR A 391 -5.88 -6.77 23.92
N MET A 392 -5.19 -5.64 23.82
CA MET A 392 -5.12 -4.62 24.86
C MET A 392 -5.32 -3.23 24.27
N MET A 393 -5.91 -2.32 25.04
CA MET A 393 -5.97 -0.89 24.72
C MET A 393 -4.99 -0.14 25.62
N VAL A 394 -4.12 0.65 25.03
CA VAL A 394 -3.13 1.48 25.73
C VAL A 394 -3.31 2.96 25.40
N PRO A 395 -3.33 3.86 26.40
CA PRO A 395 -3.52 5.28 26.16
C PRO A 395 -2.21 5.90 25.64
N PHE A 396 -2.26 6.60 24.50
CA PHE A 396 -1.10 7.32 23.96
C PHE A 396 -1.27 8.85 23.96
N VAL A 397 -2.50 9.35 24.13
CA VAL A 397 -2.81 10.77 24.31
C VAL A 397 -3.89 10.91 25.37
N ASP A 398 -3.69 11.82 26.34
CA ASP A 398 -4.73 12.29 27.25
C ASP A 398 -4.44 13.74 27.63
N ARG A 399 -5.12 14.68 26.99
CA ARG A 399 -4.89 16.11 27.20
C ARG A 399 -6.09 16.95 26.80
N THR A 400 -6.08 18.18 27.25
CA THR A 400 -6.92 19.24 26.70
C THR A 400 -6.37 19.68 25.36
N ILE A 401 -7.25 19.92 24.38
CA ILE A 401 -6.91 20.33 23.02
C ILE A 401 -7.79 21.51 22.59
N ALA A 402 -7.24 22.40 21.78
CA ALA A 402 -8.01 23.49 21.19
C ALA A 402 -9.07 22.92 20.24
N ALA A 403 -10.34 23.13 20.58
CA ALA A 403 -11.47 22.56 19.86
C ALA A 403 -12.71 23.45 20.02
N THR A 404 -13.21 23.95 18.93
CA THR A 404 -14.39 24.85 18.89
C THR A 404 -15.52 24.17 18.17
N ARG A 405 -16.71 24.15 18.78
CA ARG A 405 -17.92 23.64 18.13
C ARG A 405 -18.29 24.55 16.95
N THR A 406 -18.67 23.97 15.82
CA THR A 406 -19.06 24.66 14.61
C THR A 406 -20.03 23.80 13.80
N TRP A 407 -20.63 24.37 12.78
CA TRP A 407 -21.51 23.64 11.86
C TRP A 407 -20.97 23.79 10.45
N LEU A 408 -20.71 22.67 9.82
CA LEU A 408 -20.14 22.63 8.47
C LEU A 408 -21.26 22.37 7.46
N TYR A 409 -21.51 23.33 6.59
CA TYR A 409 -22.47 23.15 5.52
C TYR A 409 -21.75 22.81 4.21
N GLN A 410 -22.03 21.65 3.70
CA GLN A 410 -21.53 21.11 2.44
C GLN A 410 -22.75 20.78 1.56
N PRO A 411 -23.05 21.61 0.55
CA PRO A 411 -24.26 21.44 -0.30
C PRO A 411 -24.36 20.06 -0.95
N GLU A 412 -23.22 19.47 -1.31
CA GLU A 412 -23.13 18.14 -1.93
C GLU A 412 -23.45 16.99 -0.96
N THR A 413 -23.18 17.19 0.35
CA THR A 413 -23.46 16.19 1.39
C THR A 413 -24.91 16.26 1.85
N ASN A 414 -25.40 17.46 2.11
CA ASN A 414 -26.80 17.72 2.43
C ASN A 414 -27.22 19.10 1.96
N ALA A 415 -28.33 19.17 1.21
CA ALA A 415 -28.77 20.41 0.57
C ALA A 415 -29.39 21.42 1.54
N SER A 416 -29.90 20.98 2.70
CA SER A 416 -30.72 21.81 3.61
C SER A 416 -30.18 21.91 5.02
N HIS A 417 -29.35 20.98 5.48
CA HIS A 417 -28.90 20.94 6.86
C HIS A 417 -27.39 20.85 6.97
N PRO A 418 -26.76 21.62 7.89
CA PRO A 418 -25.33 21.52 8.13
C PRO A 418 -24.99 20.28 8.98
N LEU A 419 -23.75 19.87 8.93
CA LEU A 419 -23.18 18.87 9.82
C LEU A 419 -22.67 19.54 11.11
N ALA A 420 -23.06 18.97 12.27
CA ALA A 420 -22.42 19.33 13.52
C ALA A 420 -20.95 18.89 13.47
N ALA A 421 -20.07 19.81 13.74
CA ALA A 421 -18.63 19.64 13.59
C ALA A 421 -17.85 20.25 14.75
N VAL A 422 -16.61 19.86 14.84
CA VAL A 422 -15.60 20.46 15.70
C VAL A 422 -14.45 20.96 14.83
N ARG A 423 -14.06 22.18 15.00
CA ARG A 423 -12.81 22.73 14.51
C ARG A 423 -11.73 22.41 15.53
N LEU A 424 -10.95 21.34 15.29
CA LEU A 424 -9.92 20.84 16.17
C LEU A 424 -8.54 21.29 15.67
N ARG A 425 -7.73 21.91 16.54
CA ARG A 425 -6.35 22.26 16.27
C ARG A 425 -5.42 21.37 17.10
N ASN A 426 -4.47 20.71 16.47
CA ASN A 426 -3.44 19.97 17.18
C ASN A 426 -2.38 20.92 17.74
N ASP A 427 -2.61 21.40 18.96
CA ASP A 427 -1.71 22.28 19.72
C ASP A 427 -0.67 21.51 20.57
N GLY A 428 -0.55 20.20 20.36
CA GLY A 428 0.43 19.34 21.02
C GLY A 428 1.77 19.30 20.30
N ASP A 429 2.73 18.58 20.90
CA ASP A 429 4.11 18.51 20.41
C ASP A 429 4.34 17.46 19.34
N SER A 430 3.37 16.60 19.05
CA SER A 430 3.48 15.52 18.08
C SER A 430 2.25 15.42 17.16
N VAL A 431 2.44 14.75 16.03
CA VAL A 431 1.36 14.39 15.11
C VAL A 431 0.33 13.50 15.80
N LEU A 432 -0.96 13.74 15.54
CA LEU A 432 -2.02 12.80 15.89
C LEU A 432 -2.21 11.79 14.72
N PRO A 433 -2.02 10.49 14.97
CA PRO A 433 -2.28 9.44 13.98
C PRO A 433 -3.73 9.43 13.50
N PRO A 434 -4.00 8.95 12.27
CA PRO A 434 -5.37 8.81 11.80
C PRO A 434 -6.12 7.72 12.59
N GLY A 435 -7.41 7.96 12.88
CA GLY A 435 -8.21 7.01 13.63
C GLY A 435 -9.68 7.37 13.72
N LEU A 436 -10.47 6.48 14.31
CA LEU A 436 -11.86 6.76 14.62
C LEU A 436 -11.94 7.64 15.87
N ILE A 437 -12.74 8.71 15.81
CA ILE A 437 -12.98 9.61 16.92
C ILE A 437 -14.47 9.55 17.32
N THR A 438 -14.72 9.19 18.55
CA THR A 438 -16.06 9.23 19.16
C THR A 438 -16.21 10.52 19.95
N SER A 439 -17.17 11.34 19.56
CA SER A 439 -17.46 12.63 20.19
C SER A 439 -18.55 12.49 21.23
N PHE A 440 -18.37 13.18 22.35
CA PHE A 440 -19.31 13.24 23.45
C PHE A 440 -19.60 14.69 23.79
N ASP A 441 -20.85 14.99 24.12
CA ASP A 441 -21.26 16.25 24.71
C ASP A 441 -21.11 16.17 26.23
N GLY A 442 -20.33 17.06 26.81
CA GLY A 442 -20.23 17.22 28.27
C GLY A 442 -21.48 17.87 28.82
N GLY A 443 -22.17 17.19 29.73
CA GLY A 443 -23.31 17.75 30.49
C GLY A 443 -22.86 18.73 31.55
N SER A 444 -23.76 19.64 31.93
CA SER A 444 -23.53 20.58 33.06
C SER A 444 -23.42 19.87 34.43
N ASP A 445 -23.85 18.62 34.49
CA ASP A 445 -23.80 17.73 35.66
C ASP A 445 -22.53 16.84 35.71
N GLY A 446 -21.58 17.04 34.74
CA GLY A 446 -20.36 16.26 34.60
C GLY A 446 -20.55 14.95 33.85
N GLY A 447 -21.78 14.60 33.48
CA GLY A 447 -22.06 13.44 32.61
C GLY A 447 -21.61 13.67 31.16
N VAL A 448 -21.47 12.61 30.40
CA VAL A 448 -21.13 12.64 28.96
C VAL A 448 -22.21 11.93 28.13
N ASN A 449 -22.67 12.58 27.07
CA ASN A 449 -23.65 12.01 26.16
C ASN A 449 -22.97 11.75 24.80
N TYR A 450 -23.22 10.60 24.23
CA TYR A 450 -22.74 10.28 22.89
C TYR A 450 -23.32 11.25 21.85
N ALA A 451 -22.43 11.93 21.11
CA ALA A 451 -22.81 12.91 20.09
C ALA A 451 -22.66 12.38 18.67
N GLY A 452 -21.74 11.45 18.44
CA GLY A 452 -21.52 10.82 17.14
C GLY A 452 -20.07 10.40 16.92
N ASP A 453 -19.85 9.66 15.85
CA ASP A 453 -18.53 9.21 15.41
C ASP A 453 -18.06 9.98 14.19
N ALA A 454 -16.74 10.11 14.08
CA ALA A 454 -16.08 10.75 12.96
C ALA A 454 -14.73 10.10 12.68
N GLN A 455 -14.12 10.45 11.56
CA GLN A 455 -12.77 10.05 11.23
C GLN A 455 -11.80 11.22 11.45
N LEU A 456 -10.81 11.03 12.31
CA LEU A 456 -9.69 11.95 12.45
C LEU A 456 -8.64 11.59 11.38
N PRO A 457 -8.36 12.46 10.41
CA PRO A 457 -7.25 12.24 9.48
C PRO A 457 -5.91 12.49 10.19
N LEU A 458 -4.81 12.09 9.56
CA LEU A 458 -3.47 12.46 10.03
C LEU A 458 -3.42 13.97 10.30
N THR A 459 -3.12 14.35 11.54
CA THR A 459 -3.18 15.75 11.95
C THR A 459 -1.83 16.18 12.51
N PRO A 460 -0.97 16.82 11.69
CA PRO A 460 0.31 17.36 12.12
C PRO A 460 0.17 18.38 13.24
N LYS A 461 1.28 18.65 13.93
CA LYS A 461 1.38 19.76 14.89
C LYS A 461 0.90 21.06 14.22
N ASP A 462 0.19 21.87 14.97
CA ASP A 462 -0.42 23.15 14.55
C ASP A 462 -1.48 23.08 13.45
N ALA A 463 -1.73 21.89 12.88
CA ALA A 463 -2.76 21.73 11.87
C ALA A 463 -4.17 21.81 12.47
N THR A 464 -5.07 22.43 11.72
CA THR A 464 -6.50 22.50 12.06
C THR A 464 -7.30 21.59 11.15
N LYS A 465 -8.25 20.83 11.73
CA LYS A 465 -9.17 19.94 11.01
C LYS A 465 -10.60 20.19 11.45
N PHE A 466 -11.53 20.00 10.52
CA PHE A 466 -12.95 19.92 10.85
C PHE A 466 -13.34 18.44 10.98
N ILE A 467 -13.93 18.10 12.10
CA ILE A 467 -14.37 16.75 12.46
C ILE A 467 -15.89 16.77 12.52
N THR A 468 -16.55 16.22 11.53
CA THR A 468 -18.02 16.18 11.43
C THR A 468 -18.52 14.87 12.03
N PHE A 469 -19.50 14.94 12.94
CA PHE A 469 -19.94 13.78 13.71
C PHE A 469 -21.47 13.56 13.71
N ALA A 470 -22.28 14.55 13.31
CA ALA A 470 -23.73 14.40 13.25
C ALA A 470 -24.36 15.35 12.22
N LEU A 471 -25.59 15.09 11.81
CA LEU A 471 -26.41 16.03 11.06
C LEU A 471 -27.19 16.94 12.01
N ASP A 472 -27.10 18.27 11.83
CA ASP A 472 -27.91 19.22 12.61
C ASP A 472 -29.27 19.49 11.95
N GLY A 473 -30.25 18.64 12.21
CA GLY A 473 -31.62 18.83 11.69
C GLY A 473 -32.39 20.00 12.29
N LYS A 474 -31.79 20.75 13.26
CA LYS A 474 -32.41 21.96 13.85
C LYS A 474 -32.12 23.23 13.08
N THR A 475 -31.09 23.22 12.23
CA THR A 475 -30.71 24.38 11.40
C THR A 475 -31.11 24.10 9.96
N ASP A 476 -31.86 25.02 9.34
CA ASP A 476 -32.23 24.95 7.94
C ASP A 476 -31.41 25.96 7.14
N ILE A 477 -30.88 25.52 5.98
CA ILE A 477 -30.07 26.35 5.08
C ILE A 477 -30.64 26.23 3.66
N ARG A 478 -31.03 27.35 3.12
CA ARG A 478 -31.43 27.47 1.73
C ARG A 478 -30.30 28.11 0.94
N ARG A 479 -29.74 27.40 -0.03
CA ARG A 479 -28.73 27.87 -0.96
C ARG A 479 -29.38 28.21 -2.29
N GLU A 480 -29.06 29.39 -2.83
CA GLU A 480 -29.45 29.79 -4.16
C GLU A 480 -28.23 30.17 -4.99
N ASP A 481 -28.04 29.48 -6.10
CA ASP A 481 -26.99 29.77 -7.08
C ASP A 481 -27.52 30.88 -8.04
N ARG A 482 -26.90 32.06 -7.99
CA ARG A 482 -27.25 33.18 -8.85
C ARG A 482 -26.62 33.14 -10.24
N GLY A 483 -25.85 32.08 -10.49
CA GLY A 483 -25.12 31.92 -11.74
C GLY A 483 -23.94 32.90 -11.87
N THR A 484 -23.42 33.00 -13.09
CA THR A 484 -22.21 33.76 -13.37
C THR A 484 -22.51 35.05 -14.14
N LYS A 485 -21.84 36.12 -13.75
CA LYS A 485 -21.80 37.39 -14.48
C LYS A 485 -20.39 37.63 -15.04
N GLN A 486 -20.30 37.96 -16.33
CA GLN A 486 -19.03 38.17 -17.00
C GLN A 486 -18.86 39.65 -17.37
N THR A 487 -17.69 40.20 -17.09
CA THR A 487 -17.30 41.56 -17.49
C THR A 487 -15.96 41.48 -18.21
N SER A 488 -15.88 42.09 -19.38
CA SER A 488 -14.67 42.06 -20.20
C SER A 488 -14.06 43.46 -20.31
N LEU A 489 -12.77 43.56 -19.99
CA LEU A 489 -11.97 44.79 -20.13
C LEU A 489 -10.87 44.52 -21.18
N GLY A 490 -10.84 45.36 -22.21
CA GLY A 490 -9.84 45.27 -23.27
C GLY A 490 -8.80 46.37 -23.17
N LYS A 491 -7.52 46.00 -23.28
CA LYS A 491 -6.40 46.93 -23.44
C LYS A 491 -5.60 46.56 -24.68
N ILE A 492 -5.36 47.53 -25.56
CA ILE A 492 -4.52 47.32 -26.74
C ILE A 492 -3.18 48.01 -26.55
N VAL A 493 -2.09 47.29 -26.77
CA VAL A 493 -0.73 47.81 -26.74
C VAL A 493 0.04 47.19 -27.91
N ASN A 494 0.61 48.04 -28.79
CA ASN A 494 1.40 47.58 -29.94
C ASN A 494 0.69 46.53 -30.81
N GLY A 495 -0.62 46.70 -31.06
CA GLY A 495 -1.41 45.76 -31.88
C GLY A 495 -1.77 44.45 -31.24
N VAL A 496 -1.50 44.29 -29.94
CA VAL A 496 -1.91 43.12 -29.16
C VAL A 496 -3.04 43.55 -28.23
N LEU A 497 -4.22 42.98 -28.41
CA LEU A 497 -5.35 43.12 -27.50
C LEU A 497 -5.15 42.16 -26.31
N THR A 498 -5.02 42.73 -25.14
CA THR A 498 -5.11 41.97 -23.88
C THR A 498 -6.54 42.08 -23.37
N LEU A 499 -7.30 41.03 -23.47
CA LEU A 499 -8.65 40.90 -22.94
C LEU A 499 -8.58 40.36 -21.52
N THR A 500 -9.00 41.14 -20.55
CA THR A 500 -9.17 40.69 -19.17
C THR A 500 -10.65 40.39 -18.95
N VAL A 501 -10.95 39.09 -18.84
CA VAL A 501 -12.30 38.60 -18.58
C VAL A 501 -12.43 38.30 -17.10
N ARG A 502 -13.26 39.06 -16.41
CA ARG A 502 -13.64 38.83 -15.01
C ARG A 502 -15.00 38.15 -14.99
N THR A 503 -15.01 36.92 -14.51
CA THR A 503 -16.25 36.14 -14.30
C THR A 503 -16.51 36.13 -12.80
N GLN A 504 -17.67 36.57 -12.35
CA GLN A 504 -18.12 36.55 -10.96
C GLN A 504 -19.24 35.56 -10.81
N HIS A 505 -19.22 34.74 -9.74
CA HIS A 505 -20.24 33.78 -9.39
C HIS A 505 -20.71 34.03 -7.96
N ASN A 506 -22.00 34.19 -7.75
CA ASN A 506 -22.58 34.53 -6.46
C ASN A 506 -23.47 33.36 -5.95
N PHE A 507 -23.28 33.02 -4.68
CA PHE A 507 -24.12 32.08 -3.95
C PHE A 507 -24.77 32.79 -2.78
N ASP A 508 -26.10 32.78 -2.72
CA ASP A 508 -26.88 33.32 -1.62
C ASP A 508 -27.29 32.19 -0.67
N TYR A 509 -27.14 32.46 0.63
CA TYR A 509 -27.53 31.57 1.70
C TYR A 509 -28.54 32.25 2.60
N GLU A 510 -29.63 31.55 2.89
CA GLU A 510 -30.58 31.91 3.94
C GLU A 510 -30.54 30.84 5.02
N ILE A 511 -30.03 31.22 6.21
CA ILE A 511 -29.74 30.32 7.32
C ILE A 511 -30.77 30.57 8.42
N THR A 512 -31.54 29.55 8.79
CA THR A 512 -32.49 29.58 9.89
C THR A 512 -31.97 28.74 11.05
N PRO A 513 -31.35 29.33 12.08
CA PRO A 513 -30.86 28.60 13.25
C PRO A 513 -32.00 28.25 14.20
N PRO A 514 -31.77 27.31 15.16
CA PRO A 514 -32.75 27.00 16.21
C PRO A 514 -33.00 28.21 17.13
N PRO A 515 -34.16 28.25 17.84
CA PRO A 515 -34.52 29.39 18.67
C PRO A 515 -33.71 29.51 19.99
N ASP A 516 -33.05 28.46 20.39
CA ASP A 516 -32.41 28.31 21.69
C ASP A 516 -30.88 28.43 21.67
N GLU A 517 -30.24 28.38 20.47
CA GLU A 517 -28.78 28.35 20.35
C GLU A 517 -28.29 29.09 19.10
N ASP A 518 -27.23 29.86 19.26
CA ASP A 518 -26.55 30.53 18.14
C ASP A 518 -25.79 29.49 17.30
N ARG A 519 -25.61 29.75 16.00
CA ARG A 519 -24.87 28.88 15.07
C ARG A 519 -23.73 29.66 14.42
N GLU A 520 -22.52 29.11 14.53
CA GLU A 520 -21.40 29.48 13.68
C GLU A 520 -21.31 28.50 12.51
N ILE A 521 -21.81 28.89 11.35
CA ILE A 521 -21.84 28.07 10.15
C ILE A 521 -20.57 28.33 9.34
N VAL A 522 -19.89 27.28 8.94
CA VAL A 522 -18.84 27.30 7.92
C VAL A 522 -19.41 26.68 6.66
N VAL A 523 -19.64 27.51 5.67
CA VAL A 523 -20.06 27.05 4.34
C VAL A 523 -18.81 26.62 3.56
N GLU A 524 -18.78 25.41 3.02
CA GLU A 524 -17.73 24.92 2.12
C GLU A 524 -18.25 24.84 0.70
N GLU A 525 -17.69 25.66 -0.20
CA GLU A 525 -17.90 25.55 -1.64
C GLU A 525 -16.64 24.99 -2.30
N ALA A 526 -16.83 24.12 -3.30
CA ALA A 526 -15.71 23.54 -4.03
C ALA A 526 -14.91 24.62 -4.76
N ARG A 527 -13.60 24.63 -4.58
CA ARG A 527 -12.70 25.56 -5.25
C ARG A 527 -12.42 25.10 -6.67
N GLY A 528 -13.11 25.69 -7.65
CA GLY A 528 -12.77 25.51 -9.05
C GLY A 528 -11.45 26.20 -9.43
N ASP A 529 -10.81 25.74 -10.50
CA ASP A 529 -9.53 26.30 -10.97
C ASP A 529 -9.63 27.79 -11.28
N GLY A 530 -8.77 28.57 -10.63
CA GLY A 530 -8.67 30.02 -10.82
C GLY A 530 -9.75 30.84 -10.12
N TRP A 531 -10.72 30.23 -9.41
CA TRP A 531 -11.71 30.93 -8.63
C TRP A 531 -11.14 31.39 -7.29
N LYS A 532 -11.45 32.62 -6.91
CA LYS A 532 -11.05 33.26 -5.66
C LYS A 532 -12.24 34.06 -5.07
N PRO A 533 -12.28 34.23 -3.75
CA PRO A 533 -13.24 35.14 -3.15
C PRO A 533 -13.04 36.56 -3.67
N VAL A 534 -14.14 37.28 -3.88
CA VAL A 534 -14.09 38.72 -4.15
C VAL A 534 -13.55 39.45 -2.91
N ALA A 535 -12.68 40.43 -3.10
CA ALA A 535 -11.94 41.09 -2.01
C ALA A 535 -12.85 41.70 -0.91
N GLU A 536 -14.08 42.07 -1.25
CA GLU A 536 -15.05 42.63 -0.30
C GLU A 536 -15.73 41.57 0.57
N THR A 537 -15.58 40.25 0.26
CA THR A 537 -16.20 39.17 1.04
C THR A 537 -15.34 38.88 2.26
N THR A 538 -15.81 39.27 3.44
CA THR A 538 -15.11 39.02 4.72
C THR A 538 -15.44 37.62 5.30
N GLY A 539 -14.56 37.08 6.15
CA GLY A 539 -14.79 35.79 6.82
C GLY A 539 -14.53 34.57 5.91
N VAL A 540 -13.78 34.74 4.84
CA VAL A 540 -13.46 33.67 3.90
C VAL A 540 -12.05 33.14 4.15
N GLU A 541 -11.91 31.82 4.17
CA GLU A 541 -10.65 31.06 4.22
C GLU A 541 -10.51 30.24 2.94
N GLU A 542 -9.38 30.34 2.25
CA GLU A 542 -9.08 29.53 1.08
C GLU A 542 -8.24 28.31 1.46
N THR A 543 -8.66 27.14 1.00
CA THR A 543 -7.86 25.92 1.07
C THR A 543 -7.55 25.42 -0.36
N PRO A 544 -6.70 24.41 -0.55
CA PRO A 544 -6.46 23.87 -1.89
C PRO A 544 -7.71 23.34 -2.59
N ALA A 545 -8.68 22.78 -1.85
CA ALA A 545 -9.88 22.14 -2.39
C ALA A 545 -11.16 22.94 -2.18
N TRP A 546 -11.21 23.78 -1.14
CA TRP A 546 -12.43 24.43 -0.69
C TRP A 546 -12.25 25.93 -0.44
N ILE A 547 -13.33 26.64 -0.61
CA ILE A 547 -13.53 28.01 -0.14
C ILE A 547 -14.48 27.92 1.05
N ARG A 548 -14.01 28.32 2.23
CA ARG A 548 -14.73 28.31 3.49
C ARG A 548 -15.23 29.67 3.86
N TYR A 549 -16.53 29.84 3.97
CA TYR A 549 -17.15 31.09 4.31
C TYR A 549 -17.85 30.99 5.67
N LYS A 550 -17.40 31.80 6.64
CA LYS A 550 -17.99 31.83 7.98
C LYS A 550 -19.18 32.75 8.02
N VAL A 551 -20.29 32.24 8.56
CA VAL A 551 -21.52 32.99 8.79
C VAL A 551 -21.99 32.79 10.23
N SER A 552 -22.13 33.88 10.97
CA SER A 552 -22.74 33.86 12.30
C SER A 552 -24.26 34.02 12.17
N ALA A 553 -25.00 33.03 12.67
CA ALA A 553 -26.45 32.99 12.66
C ALA A 553 -27.00 33.02 14.10
N PRO A 554 -27.41 34.18 14.61
CA PRO A 554 -27.97 34.33 15.94
C PRO A 554 -29.29 33.55 16.09
N ARG A 555 -29.47 32.90 17.23
CA ARG A 555 -30.64 32.07 17.56
C ARG A 555 -31.98 32.74 17.22
N GLY A 556 -32.87 31.96 16.66
CA GLY A 556 -34.23 32.39 16.31
C GLY A 556 -34.34 33.47 15.24
N ARG A 557 -33.24 33.85 14.56
CA ARG A 557 -33.24 34.87 13.53
C ARG A 557 -32.65 34.34 12.22
N ALA A 558 -33.45 34.34 11.17
CA ALA A 558 -32.96 34.01 9.83
C ALA A 558 -31.88 35.03 9.38
N THR A 559 -30.74 34.51 8.94
CA THR A 559 -29.58 35.29 8.50
C THR A 559 -29.36 35.07 7.02
N LYS A 560 -29.16 36.14 6.27
CA LYS A 560 -28.80 36.10 4.84
C LYS A 560 -27.32 36.44 4.67
N ALA A 561 -26.64 35.65 3.84
CA ALA A 561 -25.24 35.84 3.52
C ALA A 561 -24.99 35.53 2.05
N THR A 562 -24.05 36.23 1.43
CA THR A 562 -23.67 36.03 0.03
C THR A 562 -22.18 35.73 -0.07
N LEU A 563 -21.82 34.64 -0.70
CA LEU A 563 -20.44 34.31 -1.09
C LEU A 563 -20.28 34.68 -2.57
N ALA A 564 -19.44 35.66 -2.82
CA ALA A 564 -19.07 36.10 -4.18
C ALA A 564 -17.68 35.59 -4.54
N LEU A 565 -17.60 34.82 -5.62
CA LEU A 565 -16.36 34.31 -6.18
C LEU A 565 -16.05 34.96 -7.50
N GLU A 566 -14.78 35.17 -7.81
CA GLU A 566 -14.34 35.69 -9.10
C GLU A 566 -13.24 34.85 -9.72
N ARG A 567 -13.23 34.82 -11.05
CA ARG A 567 -12.15 34.28 -11.86
C ARG A 567 -11.74 35.29 -12.89
N VAL A 568 -10.46 35.63 -12.92
CA VAL A 568 -9.87 36.56 -13.87
C VAL A 568 -9.03 35.76 -14.86
N ALA A 569 -9.48 35.73 -16.10
CA ALA A 569 -8.73 35.19 -17.22
C ALA A 569 -8.14 36.34 -18.05
N ARG A 570 -6.92 36.17 -18.52
CA ARG A 570 -6.29 37.11 -19.47
C ARG A 570 -6.02 36.33 -20.75
N GLU A 571 -6.54 36.92 -21.85
CA GLU A 571 -6.32 36.41 -23.19
C GLU A 571 -5.59 37.47 -23.98
N THR A 572 -4.58 37.10 -24.71
CA THR A 572 -3.83 37.98 -25.59
C THR A 572 -4.10 37.58 -27.04
N ILE A 573 -4.63 38.54 -27.81
CA ILE A 573 -5.01 38.33 -29.20
C ILE A 573 -4.21 39.29 -30.06
N ALA A 574 -3.40 38.77 -30.98
CA ALA A 574 -2.76 39.60 -31.99
C ALA A 574 -3.80 40.00 -33.04
N LEU A 575 -4.16 41.29 -33.09
CA LEU A 575 -5.21 41.79 -34.00
C LEU A 575 -4.92 41.49 -35.48
N SER A 576 -3.65 41.39 -35.84
CA SER A 576 -3.22 41.04 -37.21
C SER A 576 -3.55 39.60 -37.64
N THR A 577 -3.92 38.71 -36.71
CA THR A 577 -4.28 37.33 -37.00
C THR A 577 -5.78 37.07 -37.13
N LEU A 578 -6.59 38.10 -36.82
CA LEU A 578 -8.04 38.01 -36.88
C LEU A 578 -8.59 38.53 -38.22
N ALA A 579 -9.67 37.91 -38.69
CA ALA A 579 -10.45 38.48 -39.79
C ALA A 579 -11.06 39.84 -39.39
N PRO A 580 -11.28 40.74 -40.33
CA PRO A 580 -11.76 42.12 -40.04
C PRO A 580 -13.06 42.17 -39.22
N GLU A 581 -13.98 41.27 -39.52
CA GLU A 581 -15.26 41.16 -38.81
C GLU A 581 -15.04 40.70 -37.36
N GLN A 582 -14.06 39.80 -37.13
CA GLN A 582 -13.71 39.30 -35.78
C GLN A 582 -13.05 40.41 -34.95
N VAL A 583 -12.15 41.20 -35.55
CA VAL A 583 -11.55 42.35 -34.87
C VAL A 583 -12.63 43.36 -34.45
N LEU A 584 -13.53 43.69 -35.35
CA LEU A 584 -14.63 44.62 -35.06
C LEU A 584 -15.57 44.05 -33.99
N ALA A 585 -15.98 42.77 -34.12
CA ALA A 585 -16.84 42.11 -33.15
C ALA A 585 -16.20 42.05 -31.75
N THR A 586 -14.91 41.72 -31.68
CA THR A 586 -14.17 41.64 -30.42
C THR A 586 -14.11 43.00 -29.72
N ILE A 587 -13.82 44.09 -30.45
CA ILE A 587 -13.72 45.45 -29.87
C ILE A 587 -15.11 46.00 -29.51
N THR A 588 -16.13 45.77 -30.33
CA THR A 588 -17.50 46.23 -30.03
C THR A 588 -18.14 45.47 -28.87
N GLY A 589 -17.70 44.24 -28.60
CA GLY A 589 -18.10 43.44 -27.45
C GLY A 589 -17.47 43.91 -26.12
N LEU A 590 -16.52 44.83 -26.12
CA LEU A 590 -15.94 45.40 -24.91
C LEU A 590 -16.89 46.41 -24.28
N GLU A 591 -17.29 46.22 -23.03
CA GLU A 591 -18.22 47.12 -22.30
C GLU A 591 -17.69 48.58 -22.23
N ASN A 592 -16.36 48.79 -22.27
CA ASN A 592 -15.70 50.08 -22.08
C ASN A 592 -14.82 50.51 -23.28
N ALA A 593 -15.11 50.04 -24.50
CA ALA A 593 -14.37 50.48 -25.68
C ALA A 593 -14.61 51.97 -25.97
N SER A 594 -13.53 52.77 -25.94
CA SER A 594 -13.61 54.18 -26.28
C SER A 594 -14.03 54.37 -27.74
N PRO A 595 -14.69 55.50 -28.10
CA PRO A 595 -15.02 55.81 -29.50
C PRO A 595 -13.78 55.77 -30.42
N ALA A 596 -12.65 56.30 -29.93
CA ALA A 596 -11.39 56.31 -30.65
C ALA A 596 -10.88 54.87 -30.93
N LEU A 597 -11.10 53.94 -30.00
CA LEU A 597 -10.75 52.52 -30.19
C LEU A 597 -11.63 51.83 -31.25
N LYS A 598 -12.92 52.14 -31.25
CA LYS A 598 -13.86 51.65 -32.27
C LYS A 598 -13.53 52.17 -33.67
N ASP A 599 -13.19 53.44 -33.80
CA ASP A 599 -12.78 54.03 -35.07
C ASP A 599 -11.46 53.44 -35.58
N ALA A 600 -10.51 53.28 -34.69
CA ALA A 600 -9.22 52.66 -35.04
C ALA A 600 -9.35 51.20 -35.44
N ALA A 601 -10.20 50.42 -34.74
CA ALA A 601 -10.50 49.04 -35.09
C ALA A 601 -11.17 48.92 -36.46
N THR A 602 -12.10 49.83 -36.78
CA THR A 602 -12.75 49.88 -38.11
C THR A 602 -11.74 50.14 -39.22
N LYS A 603 -10.80 51.09 -39.00
CA LYS A 603 -9.73 51.39 -39.97
C LYS A 603 -8.76 50.19 -40.14
N LEU A 604 -8.38 49.58 -39.04
CA LEU A 604 -7.52 48.39 -39.09
C LEU A 604 -8.20 47.21 -39.80
N GLY A 605 -9.47 46.98 -39.49
CA GLY A 605 -10.28 45.98 -40.15
C GLY A 605 -10.38 46.15 -41.65
N ALA A 606 -10.54 47.42 -42.13
CA ALA A 606 -10.54 47.72 -43.58
C ALA A 606 -9.20 47.40 -44.25
N LEU A 607 -8.07 47.73 -43.60
CA LEU A 607 -6.73 47.41 -44.14
C LEU A 607 -6.46 45.91 -44.21
N VAL A 608 -6.90 45.14 -43.20
CA VAL A 608 -6.77 43.67 -43.17
C VAL A 608 -7.64 43.04 -44.30
N ALA A 609 -8.88 43.54 -44.48
CA ALA A 609 -9.75 43.09 -45.58
C ALA A 609 -9.14 43.29 -46.95
N ASP A 610 -8.50 44.47 -47.16
CA ASP A 610 -7.79 44.80 -48.41
C ASP A 610 -6.60 43.87 -48.63
N LEU A 611 -5.86 43.51 -47.57
CA LEU A 611 -4.73 42.57 -47.64
C LEU A 611 -5.19 41.15 -48.00
N ASP A 612 -6.26 40.66 -47.40
CA ASP A 612 -6.84 39.37 -47.71
C ASP A 612 -7.34 39.29 -49.16
N SER A 613 -7.96 40.40 -49.64
CA SER A 613 -8.36 40.54 -51.05
C SER A 613 -7.14 40.44 -51.99
N ALA A 614 -6.05 41.13 -51.64
CA ALA A 614 -4.82 41.09 -52.42
C ALA A 614 -4.20 39.65 -52.47
N ILE A 615 -4.20 38.95 -51.32
CA ILE A 615 -3.73 37.55 -51.24
C ILE A 615 -4.60 36.62 -52.11
N ALA A 616 -5.92 36.78 -52.05
CA ALA A 616 -6.85 36.01 -52.86
C ALA A 616 -6.68 36.27 -54.37
N GLN A 617 -6.43 37.57 -54.78
CA GLN A 617 -6.15 37.91 -56.15
C GLN A 617 -4.84 37.26 -56.64
N ARG A 618 -3.77 37.30 -55.84
CA ARG A 618 -2.50 36.64 -56.17
C ARG A 618 -2.66 35.14 -56.32
N ALA A 619 -3.42 34.50 -55.47
CA ALA A 619 -3.71 33.06 -55.57
C ALA A 619 -4.45 32.74 -56.88
N LYS A 620 -5.40 33.56 -57.31
CA LYS A 620 -6.08 33.41 -58.61
C LYS A 620 -5.12 33.55 -59.78
N LEU A 621 -4.24 34.56 -59.77
CA LEU A 621 -3.23 34.77 -60.82
C LEU A 621 -2.23 33.61 -60.87
N ALA A 622 -1.80 33.09 -59.73
CA ALA A 622 -0.91 31.93 -59.64
C ALA A 622 -1.57 30.65 -60.21
N ALA A 623 -2.86 30.45 -59.91
CA ALA A 623 -3.63 29.32 -60.45
C ALA A 623 -3.78 29.42 -61.97
N GLU A 624 -4.06 30.61 -62.49
CA GLU A 624 -4.16 30.88 -63.93
C GLU A 624 -2.79 30.63 -64.64
N ALA A 625 -1.70 31.18 -64.07
CA ALA A 625 -0.35 30.95 -64.61
C ALA A 625 0.01 29.47 -64.65
N LYS A 626 -0.36 28.69 -63.64
CA LYS A 626 -0.17 27.24 -63.60
C LYS A 626 -0.96 26.55 -64.72
N GLN A 627 -2.24 26.89 -64.88
CA GLN A 627 -3.08 26.34 -65.95
C GLN A 627 -2.49 26.61 -67.35
N ILE A 628 -2.01 27.86 -67.57
CA ILE A 628 -1.37 28.21 -68.84
C ILE A 628 -0.09 27.38 -69.07
N ALA A 629 0.76 27.23 -68.05
CA ALA A 629 1.98 26.43 -68.14
C ALA A 629 1.71 24.94 -68.44
N ASP A 630 0.68 24.37 -67.79
CA ASP A 630 0.23 23.01 -68.05
C ASP A 630 -0.29 22.86 -69.50
N ASP A 631 -1.07 23.84 -69.98
CA ASP A 631 -1.59 23.88 -71.33
C ASP A 631 -0.48 24.07 -72.38
N GLN A 632 0.48 24.97 -72.11
CA GLN A 632 1.67 25.12 -73.00
C GLN A 632 2.46 23.80 -73.10
N THR A 633 2.58 23.02 -72.07
CA THR A 633 3.23 21.72 -72.06
C THR A 633 2.49 20.78 -73.07
N ARG A 634 1.16 20.71 -72.94
CA ARG A 634 0.31 19.94 -73.86
C ARG A 634 0.43 20.44 -75.30
N ILE A 635 0.38 21.75 -75.51
CA ILE A 635 0.49 22.33 -76.84
C ILE A 635 1.84 22.05 -77.48
N ARG A 636 2.96 22.14 -76.76
CA ARG A 636 4.33 21.79 -77.25
C ARG A 636 4.43 20.35 -77.66
N GLN A 637 3.82 19.43 -76.88
CA GLN A 637 3.76 18.00 -77.25
C GLN A 637 2.96 17.79 -78.55
N ASN A 638 1.81 18.41 -78.71
CA ASN A 638 0.98 18.33 -79.90
C ASN A 638 1.68 18.95 -81.12
N LEU A 639 2.36 20.07 -80.95
CA LEU A 639 3.11 20.76 -81.97
C LEU A 639 4.26 19.90 -82.54
N ALA A 640 4.95 19.15 -81.67
CA ALA A 640 5.96 18.18 -82.04
C ALA A 640 5.38 17.05 -82.91
N ALA A 641 4.15 16.62 -82.69
CA ALA A 641 3.46 15.57 -83.40
C ALA A 641 2.96 16.03 -84.82
N VAL A 642 2.45 17.28 -84.92
CA VAL A 642 1.82 17.73 -86.18
C VAL A 642 2.74 18.59 -87.07
N GLY A 643 3.90 19.02 -86.60
CA GLY A 643 4.87 19.83 -87.27
C GLY A 643 4.47 21.32 -87.40
N GLN A 644 5.47 22.22 -87.44
CA GLN A 644 5.26 23.70 -87.39
C GLN A 644 4.65 24.29 -88.67
N GLY A 645 4.82 23.63 -89.80
CA GLY A 645 4.36 24.06 -91.16
C GLY A 645 2.87 23.82 -91.41
N SER A 646 2.20 22.98 -90.66
CA SER A 646 0.76 22.68 -90.75
C SER A 646 -0.12 23.83 -90.32
N ASP A 647 -1.35 23.93 -90.85
CA ASP A 647 -2.32 24.97 -90.35
C ASP A 647 -2.60 24.81 -88.88
N LEU A 648 -2.65 23.61 -88.39
CA LEU A 648 -2.83 23.34 -86.93
C LEU A 648 -1.57 23.74 -86.12
N GLY A 649 -0.37 23.55 -86.68
CA GLY A 649 0.89 23.98 -86.12
C GLY A 649 0.98 25.50 -85.95
N ARG A 650 0.57 26.27 -86.97
CA ARG A 650 0.48 27.73 -86.90
C ARG A 650 -0.47 28.21 -85.81
N ARG A 651 -1.63 27.59 -85.66
CA ARG A 651 -2.57 27.89 -84.61
C ARG A 651 -1.99 27.59 -83.21
N TYR A 652 -1.25 26.53 -83.03
CA TYR A 652 -0.57 26.22 -81.73
C TYR A 652 0.51 27.26 -81.40
N ILE A 653 1.27 27.73 -82.38
CA ILE A 653 2.27 28.79 -82.19
C ILE A 653 1.62 30.09 -81.80
N ASP A 654 0.51 30.51 -82.44
CA ASP A 654 -0.23 31.74 -82.05
C ASP A 654 -0.83 31.59 -80.66
N THR A 655 -1.33 30.42 -80.25
CA THR A 655 -1.81 30.18 -78.94
C THR A 655 -0.69 30.29 -77.89
N LEU A 656 0.47 29.71 -78.12
CA LEU A 656 1.64 29.84 -77.27
C LEU A 656 2.07 31.31 -77.08
N ARG A 657 2.10 32.09 -78.21
CA ARG A 657 2.40 33.54 -78.12
C ARG A 657 1.42 34.29 -77.23
N THR A 658 0.13 34.05 -77.44
CA THR A 658 -0.92 34.70 -76.62
C THR A 658 -0.80 34.30 -75.14
N GLN A 659 -0.44 33.05 -74.88
CA GLN A 659 -0.21 32.54 -73.50
C GLN A 659 1.05 33.14 -72.85
N GLU A 660 2.14 33.33 -73.57
CA GLU A 660 3.34 34.02 -73.08
C GLU A 660 3.06 35.47 -72.78
N ASP A 661 2.32 36.19 -73.66
CA ASP A 661 1.89 37.58 -73.37
C ASP A 661 1.02 37.63 -72.09
N ARG A 662 0.15 36.62 -71.91
CA ARG A 662 -0.69 36.54 -70.73
C ARG A 662 0.12 36.25 -69.47
N LEU A 663 1.11 35.35 -69.51
CA LEU A 663 2.03 35.07 -68.39
C LEU A 663 2.82 36.33 -68.00
N ALA A 664 3.31 37.11 -69.00
CA ALA A 664 4.00 38.38 -68.72
C ALA A 664 3.06 39.41 -68.04
N ALA A 665 1.80 39.48 -68.51
CA ALA A 665 0.79 40.33 -67.88
C ALA A 665 0.48 39.88 -66.46
N ILE A 666 0.34 38.55 -66.18
CA ILE A 666 0.14 37.99 -64.84
C ILE A 666 1.32 38.33 -63.93
N ALA A 667 2.56 38.16 -64.38
CA ALA A 667 3.75 38.48 -63.62
C ALA A 667 3.81 39.95 -63.23
N THR A 668 3.44 40.83 -64.16
CA THR A 668 3.37 42.29 -63.91
C THR A 668 2.28 42.65 -62.90
N ALA A 669 1.09 42.03 -63.05
CA ALA A 669 -0.03 42.22 -62.12
C ALA A 669 0.28 41.68 -60.71
N ASP A 670 0.88 40.48 -60.61
CA ASP A 670 1.28 39.91 -59.34
C ASP A 670 2.29 40.77 -58.60
N LYS A 671 3.29 41.31 -59.31
CA LYS A 671 4.27 42.23 -58.72
C LYS A 671 3.61 43.54 -58.20
N ALA A 672 2.67 44.09 -58.96
CA ALA A 672 1.93 45.29 -58.53
C ALA A 672 1.07 45.03 -57.29
N ILE A 673 0.32 43.91 -57.28
CA ILE A 673 -0.50 43.50 -56.13
C ILE A 673 0.38 43.18 -54.91
N ALA A 674 1.52 42.54 -55.11
CA ALA A 674 2.47 42.25 -54.05
C ALA A 674 3.01 43.52 -53.41
N SER A 675 3.34 44.53 -54.20
CA SER A 675 3.80 45.86 -53.72
C SER A 675 2.71 46.62 -52.96
N ASP A 676 1.47 46.61 -53.46
CA ASP A 676 0.32 47.24 -52.81
C ASP A 676 -0.01 46.51 -51.47
N ALA A 677 0.00 45.17 -51.50
CA ALA A 677 -0.20 44.38 -50.27
C ALA A 677 0.87 44.67 -49.20
N ALA A 678 2.13 44.81 -49.62
CA ALA A 678 3.23 45.15 -48.69
C ALA A 678 3.05 46.57 -48.10
N ALA A 679 2.62 47.54 -48.90
CA ALA A 679 2.32 48.90 -48.43
C ALA A 679 1.14 48.91 -47.43
N LYS A 680 0.06 48.17 -47.73
CA LYS A 680 -1.12 48.05 -46.87
C LYS A 680 -0.79 47.32 -45.55
N ARG A 681 0.02 46.25 -45.63
CA ARG A 681 0.52 45.56 -44.44
C ARG A 681 1.31 46.48 -43.53
N LYS A 682 2.23 47.23 -44.11
CA LYS A 682 2.99 48.22 -43.34
C LYS A 682 2.09 49.27 -42.73
N ALA A 683 1.10 49.78 -43.46
CA ALA A 683 0.13 50.74 -42.93
C ALA A 683 -0.70 50.17 -41.79
N ALA A 684 -1.10 48.89 -41.87
CA ALA A 684 -1.80 48.17 -40.80
C ALA A 684 -0.91 47.98 -39.55
N GLU A 685 0.35 47.59 -39.74
CA GLU A 685 1.34 47.45 -38.67
C GLU A 685 1.64 48.78 -37.98
N ASP A 686 1.79 49.87 -38.75
CA ASP A 686 2.05 51.19 -38.21
C ASP A 686 0.81 51.76 -37.46
N LEU A 687 -0.39 51.50 -37.98
CA LEU A 687 -1.63 51.82 -37.26
C LEU A 687 -1.75 51.00 -35.97
N ALA A 688 -1.50 49.69 -36.02
CA ALA A 688 -1.56 48.83 -34.83
C ALA A 688 -0.56 49.25 -33.74
N LYS A 689 0.65 49.71 -34.11
CA LYS A 689 1.66 50.25 -33.19
C LYS A 689 1.25 51.55 -32.52
N THR A 690 0.44 52.37 -33.19
CA THR A 690 -0.05 53.66 -32.63
C THR A 690 -1.26 53.48 -31.73
N LEU A 691 -1.89 52.31 -31.75
CA LEU A 691 -2.97 51.93 -30.82
C LEU A 691 -2.41 51.62 -29.44
N SER A 692 -2.24 52.60 -28.61
CA SER A 692 -1.91 52.48 -27.19
C SER A 692 -3.03 53.11 -26.37
N LEU A 693 -3.87 52.28 -25.76
CA LEU A 693 -4.99 52.67 -24.88
C LEU A 693 -5.10 51.68 -23.71
#